data_115289b4409f99a006a61e5d866f7892
#
_entry.id   115289b4409f99a006a61e5d866f7892
#
_cell.length_a   1.000
_cell.length_b   1.000
_cell.length_c   1.000
_cell.angle_alpha   90.00
_cell.angle_beta   90.00
_cell.angle_gamma   90.00
#
_symmetry.space_group_name_H-M   'P 1'
#
loop_
_entity.id
_entity.type
_entity.pdbx_description
1 polymer ?
#
loop_
_entity_poly.entity_id
_entity_poly.type
_entity_poly.pdbx_seq_one_letter_code
_entity_poly.pdbx_strand_id
1 'polypeptide(L)'
;MLRMLRTKFYIILSVLMSVLPLSGASQPVSSYDAVNPFIGTGNEGNCYPGAQAPFGMISISPNNPFDKKEDVASRPGYKYSRTEINGFGMTHFSGVGCHAMQDLQFLPVTGSLDRTPVGDRFAYRSKFSHEHETAKPGYYAVSLPDYQVDTKFTAMPHSAIGEFAFKSADDAHCVFMPTNSANGIGAGELHIETSSMTVTGWVSTGGFCWRDPHDRPYRVYFVAKFNARFSDYGTWKGREKFPRQSNVAGDDIAAFVSFGNRKDRPVKMKMAISYVSIDNARQNLNAEISCWDFDGVHSTVQDEWTDYLSRMTVEGGTEAERKTFYTAVYHNLLHPNIYNDVNGAYMGFDDKVHQVEPGRKQYANFSLWDTYRTSSFLQALLAPKESSDMIQSLLHDAEQGGAYPNWSMNNVEYGVMNGYSTFPFIAAMYAMGARDFDLQASKDMMKKVSTSYLKCKGYQGWVCLDDYMRYGYVPVDKHGHGASMTLEYCIDDFSIAQICKAAGDSSAYSYYMDRAQNFENIFDKETRLFRPRKQDGSFLSPFTETGTDGYNEGNAIQYFWSVPHNMDAVISLAGGRKFVEDRLDAFTSKINRGWAPDQPYYWLGNEPCFGSAFVYNYLGKPWKSQLLVRKVLSSFNDTPDGLPGDDDAGAMSALYVFSAIGLYPCIPGIGGFTVTGPLFDRVQIKTGKGKVLVITAQNAPTVNPYIQSVRFNKKDVTSTWIPWHQLENGGVLDFVMGNMPDRHWGTGSNAAPPSFY
;
A
#
# COMPACT_ATOMS: atom_id res chain seq x y z
N MET A 1 -31.99 25.87 95.38
CA MET A 1 -30.70 26.41 95.18
C MET A 1 -30.21 25.86 93.85
N LEU A 2 -30.60 26.61 92.81
CA LEU A 2 -30.63 26.13 91.46
C LEU A 2 -29.54 26.84 90.61
N ARG A 3 -28.93 26.15 89.70
CA ARG A 3 -28.29 26.77 88.56
C ARG A 3 -28.80 26.09 87.29
N MET A 4 -29.40 26.92 86.42
CA MET A 4 -29.86 26.59 85.05
C MET A 4 -28.68 26.32 84.12
N LEU A 5 -28.75 25.29 83.37
CA LEU A 5 -27.91 25.08 82.19
C LEU A 5 -28.77 25.19 80.95
N ARG A 6 -28.44 26.18 80.09
CA ARG A 6 -29.01 26.38 78.78
C ARG A 6 -28.27 25.51 77.76
N THR A 7 -28.96 24.56 77.17
CA THR A 7 -28.44 23.79 76.03
C THR A 7 -28.85 24.46 74.73
N LYS A 8 -27.88 24.88 73.91
CA LYS A 8 -28.08 25.39 72.53
C LYS A 8 -28.19 24.23 71.59
N PHE A 9 -29.28 24.06 70.88
CA PHE A 9 -29.44 23.18 69.73
C PHE A 9 -28.81 23.86 68.50
N TYR A 10 -27.79 23.24 67.90
CA TYR A 10 -27.33 23.54 66.57
C TYR A 10 -28.03 22.61 65.57
N ILE A 11 -28.85 23.18 64.68
CA ILE A 11 -29.38 22.45 63.52
C ILE A 11 -28.29 22.46 62.48
N ILE A 12 -27.70 21.28 62.20
CA ILE A 12 -26.79 21.05 61.05
C ILE A 12 -27.68 20.75 59.85
N LEU A 13 -27.78 21.69 58.95
CA LEU A 13 -28.38 21.52 57.62
C LEU A 13 -27.36 20.81 56.72
N SER A 14 -27.44 19.49 56.56
CA SER A 14 -26.65 18.72 55.61
C SER A 14 -27.24 18.94 54.20
N VAL A 15 -26.57 19.75 53.41
CA VAL A 15 -26.80 19.86 51.97
C VAL A 15 -26.22 18.58 51.31
N LEU A 16 -27.07 17.65 50.92
CA LEU A 16 -26.72 16.60 49.99
C LEU A 16 -26.46 17.21 48.62
N MET A 17 -25.20 17.48 48.29
CA MET A 17 -24.80 17.62 46.90
C MET A 17 -24.87 16.25 46.23
N SER A 18 -25.90 16.04 45.43
CA SER A 18 -25.96 14.93 44.50
C SER A 18 -24.86 15.16 43.45
N VAL A 19 -23.73 14.48 43.59
CA VAL A 19 -22.71 14.30 42.54
C VAL A 19 -23.37 13.49 41.44
N LEU A 20 -23.88 14.15 40.42
CA LEU A 20 -24.16 13.49 39.14
C LEU A 20 -22.85 12.83 38.66
N PRO A 21 -22.84 11.56 38.27
CA PRO A 21 -21.65 10.99 37.67
C PRO A 21 -21.39 11.76 36.38
N LEU A 22 -20.27 12.46 36.32
CA LEU A 22 -19.68 12.88 35.06
C LEU A 22 -19.67 11.66 34.15
N SER A 23 -20.42 11.73 33.06
CA SER A 23 -20.33 10.76 31.97
C SER A 23 -18.86 10.53 31.70
N GLY A 24 -18.38 9.30 31.95
CA GLY A 24 -17.02 8.93 31.71
C GLY A 24 -16.67 9.23 30.26
N ALA A 25 -15.81 10.19 30.04
CA ALA A 25 -15.14 10.34 28.77
C ALA A 25 -14.41 8.99 28.56
N SER A 26 -14.88 8.20 27.61
CA SER A 26 -14.17 6.99 27.19
C SER A 26 -12.75 7.41 26.87
N GLN A 27 -11.78 6.70 27.42
CA GLN A 27 -10.36 6.89 27.05
C GLN A 27 -10.28 6.88 25.52
N PRO A 28 -9.54 7.80 24.90
CA PRO A 28 -9.39 7.78 23.45
C PRO A 28 -8.82 6.42 23.04
N VAL A 29 -9.50 5.75 22.10
CA VAL A 29 -9.05 4.48 21.51
C VAL A 29 -7.64 4.69 20.97
N SER A 30 -6.70 3.82 21.29
CA SER A 30 -5.32 3.92 20.82
C SER A 30 -5.27 3.84 19.29
N SER A 31 -4.22 4.40 18.66
CA SER A 31 -4.05 4.33 17.21
C SER A 31 -4.00 2.88 16.71
N TYR A 32 -3.39 1.98 17.47
CA TYR A 32 -3.34 0.54 17.21
C TYR A 32 -4.75 -0.09 17.27
N ASP A 33 -5.51 0.17 18.31
CA ASP A 33 -6.84 -0.41 18.50
C ASP A 33 -7.87 0.10 17.49
N ALA A 34 -7.65 1.30 16.95
CA ALA A 34 -8.51 1.90 15.95
C ALA A 34 -8.36 1.24 14.56
N VAL A 35 -7.24 0.55 14.27
CA VAL A 35 -7.07 -0.15 12.98
C VAL A 35 -8.04 -1.31 12.86
N ASN A 36 -8.71 -1.39 11.70
CA ASN A 36 -9.55 -2.50 11.29
C ASN A 36 -9.02 -3.11 9.97
N PRO A 37 -8.18 -4.17 10.02
CA PRO A 37 -7.61 -4.78 8.81
C PRO A 37 -8.63 -5.37 7.83
N PHE A 38 -9.90 -5.46 8.20
CA PHE A 38 -10.96 -5.91 7.28
C PHE A 38 -11.42 -4.81 6.30
N ILE A 39 -11.13 -3.54 6.53
CA ILE A 39 -11.42 -2.47 5.55
C ILE A 39 -10.66 -2.77 4.26
N GLY A 40 -11.35 -2.70 3.11
CA GLY A 40 -10.78 -3.00 1.80
C GLY A 40 -10.71 -4.49 1.45
N THR A 41 -11.15 -5.40 2.33
CA THR A 41 -11.21 -6.84 2.03
C THR A 41 -12.50 -7.27 1.35
N GLY A 42 -13.43 -6.34 1.13
CA GLY A 42 -14.68 -6.55 0.42
C GLY A 42 -14.53 -6.55 -1.09
N ASN A 43 -15.35 -5.76 -1.82
CA ASN A 43 -15.47 -5.86 -3.27
C ASN A 43 -14.20 -5.42 -4.02
N GLU A 44 -13.73 -4.18 -3.82
CA GLU A 44 -12.74 -3.56 -4.72
C GLU A 44 -11.35 -3.44 -4.09
N GLY A 45 -11.22 -3.22 -2.79
CA GLY A 45 -9.94 -2.82 -2.19
C GLY A 45 -8.78 -3.82 -2.30
N ASN A 46 -9.06 -5.11 -2.51
CA ASN A 46 -8.07 -6.19 -2.63
C ASN A 46 -7.05 -6.28 -1.49
N CYS A 47 -7.43 -5.83 -0.29
CA CYS A 47 -6.64 -5.96 0.93
C CYS A 47 -6.79 -7.35 1.56
N TYR A 48 -5.87 -7.72 2.45
CA TYR A 48 -5.93 -8.94 3.26
C TYR A 48 -5.81 -8.62 4.75
N PRO A 49 -6.42 -9.43 5.66
CA PRO A 49 -6.45 -9.12 7.08
C PRO A 49 -5.34 -9.77 7.91
N GLY A 50 -4.36 -10.43 7.28
CA GLY A 50 -3.39 -11.30 7.93
C GLY A 50 -2.40 -10.61 8.86
N ALA A 51 -1.70 -11.39 9.67
CA ALA A 51 -0.63 -10.93 10.54
C ALA A 51 0.63 -10.58 9.74
N GLN A 52 1.11 -9.34 9.86
CA GLN A 52 2.35 -8.85 9.26
C GLN A 52 2.95 -7.73 10.12
N ALA A 53 4.27 -7.70 10.26
CA ALA A 53 4.98 -6.56 10.84
C ALA A 53 5.01 -5.36 9.86
N PRO A 54 5.31 -4.12 10.30
CA PRO A 54 5.52 -3.01 9.38
C PRO A 54 6.58 -3.36 8.33
N PHE A 55 6.20 -3.25 7.04
CA PHE A 55 7.05 -3.62 5.90
C PHE A 55 7.58 -5.07 5.94
N GLY A 56 6.96 -5.97 6.70
CA GLY A 56 7.46 -7.32 6.92
C GLY A 56 7.56 -8.16 5.63
N MET A 57 8.61 -9.01 5.56
CA MET A 57 8.83 -9.98 4.48
C MET A 57 7.77 -11.09 4.50
N ILE A 58 7.36 -11.51 5.70
CA ILE A 58 6.37 -12.58 5.91
C ILE A 58 5.02 -12.00 6.32
N SER A 59 3.95 -12.56 5.75
CA SER A 59 2.57 -12.24 6.12
C SER A 59 1.77 -13.55 6.24
N ILE A 60 1.14 -13.78 7.39
CA ILE A 60 0.29 -14.97 7.56
C ILE A 60 -1.15 -14.56 7.43
N SER A 61 -1.76 -14.88 6.29
CA SER A 61 -3.13 -14.52 5.97
C SER A 61 -3.94 -15.71 5.46
N PRO A 62 -5.25 -15.79 5.77
CA PRO A 62 -6.11 -16.82 5.22
C PRO A 62 -6.30 -16.64 3.72
N ASN A 63 -6.41 -17.76 3.01
CA ASN A 63 -6.78 -17.82 1.61
C ASN A 63 -8.16 -18.48 1.44
N ASN A 64 -9.00 -17.87 0.62
CA ASN A 64 -10.26 -18.46 0.19
C ASN A 64 -10.03 -19.35 -1.05
N PRO A 65 -10.71 -20.50 -1.16
CA PRO A 65 -10.61 -21.31 -2.35
C PRO A 65 -11.23 -20.62 -3.56
N PHE A 66 -10.61 -20.81 -4.72
CA PHE A 66 -11.14 -20.33 -6.00
C PHE A 66 -10.91 -21.40 -7.09
N ASP A 67 -11.84 -21.49 -8.04
CA ASP A 67 -11.78 -22.43 -9.17
C ASP A 67 -11.33 -21.78 -10.48
N LYS A 68 -11.51 -20.46 -10.60
CA LYS A 68 -11.09 -19.68 -11.76
C LYS A 68 -10.17 -18.53 -11.33
N LYS A 69 -9.13 -18.29 -12.12
CA LYS A 69 -8.18 -17.21 -11.88
C LYS A 69 -8.83 -15.81 -11.94
N GLU A 70 -9.94 -15.68 -12.66
CA GLU A 70 -10.75 -14.45 -12.75
C GLU A 70 -11.55 -14.16 -11.47
N ASP A 71 -11.62 -15.13 -10.54
CA ASP A 71 -12.29 -14.90 -9.25
C ASP A 71 -11.54 -13.81 -8.47
N VAL A 72 -12.27 -12.75 -8.10
CA VAL A 72 -11.73 -11.62 -7.33
C VAL A 72 -11.08 -12.07 -6.02
N ALA A 73 -11.57 -13.16 -5.40
CA ALA A 73 -10.95 -13.74 -4.21
C ALA A 73 -9.52 -14.24 -4.43
N SER A 74 -9.13 -14.53 -5.67
CA SER A 74 -7.77 -14.99 -5.98
C SER A 74 -6.70 -13.89 -5.89
N ARG A 75 -7.08 -12.62 -5.97
CA ARG A 75 -6.15 -11.49 -6.01
C ARG A 75 -5.37 -11.36 -4.71
N PRO A 76 -5.99 -10.97 -3.58
CA PRO A 76 -5.29 -10.86 -2.29
C PRO A 76 -5.24 -12.19 -1.52
N GLY A 77 -5.92 -13.24 -1.98
CA GLY A 77 -6.13 -14.50 -1.27
C GLY A 77 -7.36 -14.52 -0.38
N TYR A 78 -7.86 -13.39 0.07
CA TYR A 78 -8.99 -13.25 0.99
C TYR A 78 -10.03 -12.27 0.46
N LYS A 79 -11.32 -12.63 0.60
CA LYS A 79 -12.48 -11.72 0.41
C LYS A 79 -13.46 -11.90 1.55
N TYR A 80 -13.84 -10.80 2.20
CA TYR A 80 -14.76 -10.80 3.35
C TYR A 80 -16.10 -11.49 3.07
N SER A 81 -16.59 -11.44 1.84
CA SER A 81 -17.85 -12.09 1.45
C SER A 81 -17.76 -13.63 1.36
N ARG A 82 -16.57 -14.20 1.46
CA ARG A 82 -16.34 -15.66 1.43
C ARG A 82 -16.42 -16.24 2.84
N THR A 83 -16.87 -17.48 2.92
CA THR A 83 -17.10 -18.19 4.19
C THR A 83 -16.32 -19.50 4.31
N GLU A 84 -15.32 -19.69 3.45
CA GLU A 84 -14.44 -20.85 3.44
C GLU A 84 -12.98 -20.40 3.38
N ILE A 85 -12.13 -21.09 4.16
CA ILE A 85 -10.66 -20.95 4.16
C ILE A 85 -10.09 -22.30 3.75
N ASN A 86 -9.14 -22.28 2.79
CA ASN A 86 -8.42 -23.49 2.36
C ASN A 86 -6.97 -23.53 2.82
N GLY A 87 -6.52 -22.54 3.57
CA GLY A 87 -5.19 -22.49 4.19
C GLY A 87 -4.73 -21.07 4.51
N PHE A 88 -3.50 -21.01 5.02
CA PHE A 88 -2.83 -19.76 5.35
C PHE A 88 -1.55 -19.66 4.51
N GLY A 89 -1.43 -18.62 3.69
CA GLY A 89 -0.21 -18.31 2.93
C GLY A 89 0.82 -17.60 3.81
N MET A 90 2.10 -17.70 3.44
CA MET A 90 3.21 -17.02 4.13
C MET A 90 3.64 -15.72 3.44
N THR A 91 3.10 -15.41 2.27
CA THR A 91 3.35 -14.18 1.49
C THR A 91 2.06 -13.66 0.88
N HIS A 92 1.88 -12.35 0.86
CA HIS A 92 0.72 -11.69 0.24
C HIS A 92 1.11 -10.33 -0.32
N PHE A 93 0.35 -9.83 -1.29
CA PHE A 93 0.48 -8.48 -1.79
C PHE A 93 -0.87 -7.75 -1.65
N SER A 94 -0.90 -6.66 -0.90
CA SER A 94 -2.13 -5.93 -0.58
C SER A 94 -2.51 -4.93 -1.67
N GLY A 95 -3.78 -4.95 -2.02
CA GLY A 95 -4.41 -3.91 -2.83
C GLY A 95 -4.32 -4.09 -4.34
N VAL A 96 -3.53 -5.02 -4.85
CA VAL A 96 -3.30 -5.13 -6.30
C VAL A 96 -4.45 -5.81 -7.04
N GLY A 97 -4.75 -5.32 -8.24
CA GLY A 97 -5.86 -5.79 -9.08
C GLY A 97 -5.64 -7.16 -9.76
N CYS A 98 -4.50 -7.82 -9.51
CA CYS A 98 -4.17 -9.14 -10.03
C CYS A 98 -3.81 -10.11 -8.91
N HIS A 99 -3.97 -11.42 -9.17
CA HIS A 99 -3.54 -12.39 -8.19
C HIS A 99 -2.01 -12.49 -8.16
N ALA A 100 -1.46 -12.56 -6.94
CA ALA A 100 -0.04 -12.55 -6.67
C ALA A 100 0.29 -13.29 -5.37
N MET A 101 1.47 -13.87 -5.28
CA MET A 101 2.00 -14.48 -4.05
C MET A 101 1.08 -15.58 -3.47
N GLN A 102 0.71 -15.51 -2.18
CA GLN A 102 -0.02 -16.53 -1.43
C GLN A 102 0.79 -17.82 -1.32
N ASP A 103 2.11 -17.69 -1.23
CA ASP A 103 3.03 -18.81 -1.32
C ASP A 103 3.09 -19.60 0.00
N LEU A 104 3.55 -20.85 -0.12
CA LEU A 104 3.83 -21.73 1.02
C LEU A 104 2.60 -21.93 1.93
N GLN A 105 1.46 -22.22 1.32
CA GLN A 105 0.20 -22.39 2.04
C GLN A 105 0.24 -23.63 2.93
N PHE A 106 -0.32 -23.51 4.14
CA PHE A 106 -0.51 -24.59 5.09
C PHE A 106 -1.88 -24.53 5.77
N LEU A 107 -2.34 -25.65 6.32
CA LEU A 107 -3.60 -25.74 7.08
C LEU A 107 -3.51 -26.74 8.22
N PRO A 108 -3.83 -26.36 9.49
CA PRO A 108 -4.07 -27.31 10.55
C PRO A 108 -5.45 -27.97 10.37
N VAL A 109 -5.49 -29.31 10.44
CA VAL A 109 -6.70 -30.11 10.23
C VAL A 109 -6.77 -31.27 11.24
N THR A 110 -7.96 -31.87 11.37
CA THR A 110 -8.17 -33.12 12.16
C THR A 110 -8.82 -34.20 11.30
N GLY A 111 -8.67 -35.46 11.72
CA GLY A 111 -9.31 -36.59 11.06
C GLY A 111 -8.47 -37.23 9.95
N SER A 112 -9.12 -37.91 8.99
CA SER A 112 -8.41 -38.66 7.96
C SER A 112 -7.82 -37.76 6.86
N LEU A 113 -6.66 -38.14 6.34
CA LEU A 113 -6.00 -37.48 5.22
C LEU A 113 -6.17 -38.32 3.92
N ASP A 114 -7.42 -38.52 3.49
CA ASP A 114 -7.76 -39.43 2.38
C ASP A 114 -7.73 -38.74 1.00
N ARG A 115 -7.64 -37.41 0.96
CA ARG A 115 -7.62 -36.62 -0.28
C ARG A 115 -6.21 -36.11 -0.56
N THR A 116 -5.88 -35.95 -1.83
CA THR A 116 -4.70 -35.18 -2.22
C THR A 116 -5.05 -33.70 -2.23
N PRO A 117 -4.21 -32.82 -1.65
CA PRO A 117 -4.37 -31.38 -1.82
C PRO A 117 -3.75 -30.87 -3.15
N VAL A 118 -3.02 -31.71 -3.86
CA VAL A 118 -2.31 -31.32 -5.08
C VAL A 118 -3.29 -31.08 -6.20
N GLY A 119 -3.32 -29.84 -6.73
CA GLY A 119 -4.20 -29.44 -7.82
C GLY A 119 -5.68 -29.31 -7.44
N ASP A 120 -6.03 -29.45 -6.17
CA ASP A 120 -7.40 -29.26 -5.66
C ASP A 120 -7.44 -28.30 -4.47
N ARG A 121 -7.74 -27.05 -4.76
CA ARG A 121 -7.85 -25.97 -3.75
C ARG A 121 -9.06 -26.17 -2.80
N PHE A 122 -9.93 -27.13 -3.07
CA PHE A 122 -11.12 -27.46 -2.27
C PHE A 122 -10.93 -28.74 -1.43
N ALA A 123 -9.82 -29.45 -1.58
CA ALA A 123 -9.59 -30.74 -0.89
C ALA A 123 -9.60 -30.60 0.65
N TYR A 124 -8.91 -29.60 1.15
CA TYR A 124 -8.82 -29.29 2.58
C TYR A 124 -9.26 -27.84 2.80
N ARG A 125 -10.54 -27.62 3.00
CA ARG A 125 -11.13 -26.33 3.33
C ARG A 125 -11.99 -26.45 4.57
N SER A 126 -12.17 -25.38 5.29
CA SER A 126 -13.11 -25.26 6.39
C SER A 126 -13.99 -24.05 6.21
N LYS A 127 -15.24 -24.19 6.54
CA LYS A 127 -16.10 -23.03 6.80
C LYS A 127 -15.53 -22.22 7.95
N PHE A 128 -15.91 -20.94 8.00
CA PHE A 128 -15.64 -20.07 9.15
C PHE A 128 -16.75 -19.02 9.27
N SER A 129 -16.77 -18.31 10.40
CA SER A 129 -17.68 -17.19 10.65
C SER A 129 -16.88 -16.00 11.13
N HIS A 130 -17.21 -14.80 10.64
CA HIS A 130 -16.61 -13.56 11.11
C HIS A 130 -16.84 -13.25 12.59
N GLU A 131 -17.84 -13.88 13.23
CA GLU A 131 -18.03 -13.82 14.69
C GLU A 131 -16.88 -14.47 15.46
N HIS A 132 -16.14 -15.38 14.81
CA HIS A 132 -15.00 -16.11 15.37
C HIS A 132 -13.71 -15.82 14.62
N GLU A 133 -13.63 -14.62 14.02
CA GLU A 133 -12.49 -14.10 13.30
C GLU A 133 -12.03 -12.79 13.92
N THR A 134 -10.73 -12.60 14.07
CA THR A 134 -10.15 -11.38 14.62
C THR A 134 -8.89 -11.00 13.84
N ALA A 135 -8.79 -9.75 13.44
CA ALA A 135 -7.61 -9.17 12.84
C ALA A 135 -7.21 -7.86 13.55
N LYS A 136 -5.91 -7.70 13.79
CA LYS A 136 -5.26 -6.48 14.27
C LYS A 136 -3.91 -6.33 13.59
N PRO A 137 -3.29 -5.16 13.57
CA PRO A 137 -1.95 -5.03 13.04
C PRO A 137 -0.99 -6.06 13.65
N GLY A 138 -0.40 -6.91 12.80
CA GLY A 138 0.50 -7.98 13.27
C GLY A 138 -0.15 -9.20 13.91
N TYR A 139 -1.49 -9.29 13.95
CA TYR A 139 -2.22 -10.39 14.56
C TYR A 139 -3.43 -10.83 13.73
N TYR A 140 -3.61 -12.15 13.61
CA TYR A 140 -4.80 -12.75 13.00
C TYR A 140 -5.23 -14.01 13.76
N ALA A 141 -6.53 -14.22 13.94
CA ALA A 141 -7.09 -15.44 14.55
C ALA A 141 -8.42 -15.80 13.90
N VAL A 142 -8.67 -17.12 13.77
CA VAL A 142 -9.94 -17.66 13.26
C VAL A 142 -10.19 -19.08 13.74
N SER A 143 -11.46 -19.40 13.98
CA SER A 143 -11.92 -20.78 14.24
C SER A 143 -12.28 -21.48 12.93
N LEU A 144 -11.82 -22.72 12.79
CA LEU A 144 -12.09 -23.63 11.66
C LEU A 144 -12.98 -24.79 12.16
N PRO A 145 -14.33 -24.63 12.15
CA PRO A 145 -15.26 -25.56 12.81
C PRO A 145 -15.28 -26.95 12.18
N ASP A 146 -15.05 -27.09 10.85
CA ASP A 146 -15.04 -28.39 10.19
C ASP A 146 -13.90 -29.28 10.70
N TYR A 147 -12.83 -28.68 11.24
CA TYR A 147 -11.69 -29.36 11.86
C TYR A 147 -11.64 -29.18 13.38
N GLN A 148 -12.58 -28.46 13.97
CA GLN A 148 -12.63 -28.18 15.41
C GLN A 148 -11.28 -27.62 15.93
N VAL A 149 -10.68 -26.66 15.21
CA VAL A 149 -9.41 -26.04 15.59
C VAL A 149 -9.54 -24.52 15.61
N ASP A 150 -9.06 -23.89 16.69
CA ASP A 150 -8.85 -22.45 16.75
C ASP A 150 -7.40 -22.15 16.37
N THR A 151 -7.20 -21.17 15.51
CA THR A 151 -5.88 -20.74 15.04
C THR A 151 -5.63 -19.30 15.41
N LYS A 152 -4.40 -18.97 15.79
CA LYS A 152 -3.94 -17.57 15.92
C LYS A 152 -2.50 -17.44 15.46
N PHE A 153 -2.17 -16.26 14.91
CA PHE A 153 -0.86 -15.95 14.33
C PHE A 153 -0.40 -14.56 14.71
N THR A 154 0.91 -14.40 14.86
CA THR A 154 1.58 -13.09 14.89
C THR A 154 2.89 -13.18 14.12
N ALA A 155 3.29 -12.07 13.47
CA ALA A 155 4.43 -12.07 12.55
C ALA A 155 5.40 -10.91 12.84
N MET A 156 6.69 -11.29 13.00
CA MET A 156 7.87 -10.43 12.98
C MET A 156 8.26 -10.10 11.53
N PRO A 157 9.27 -9.28 11.26
CA PRO A 157 9.65 -8.94 9.89
C PRO A 157 9.97 -10.13 8.97
N HIS A 158 10.63 -11.21 9.47
CA HIS A 158 11.05 -12.37 8.66
C HIS A 158 10.43 -13.67 9.12
N SER A 159 9.82 -13.69 10.30
CA SER A 159 9.33 -14.90 10.95
C SER A 159 7.96 -14.71 11.58
N ALA A 160 7.28 -15.81 11.86
CA ALA A 160 5.97 -15.79 12.50
C ALA A 160 5.82 -16.96 13.48
N ILE A 161 4.89 -16.83 14.42
CA ILE A 161 4.46 -17.91 15.29
C ILE A 161 2.95 -18.08 15.20
N GLY A 162 2.51 -19.36 15.06
CA GLY A 162 1.11 -19.76 15.11
C GLY A 162 0.85 -20.70 16.28
N GLU A 163 -0.37 -20.68 16.79
CA GLU A 163 -0.87 -21.61 17.80
C GLU A 163 -2.18 -22.24 17.33
N PHE A 164 -2.28 -23.57 17.41
CA PHE A 164 -3.41 -24.37 16.97
C PHE A 164 -4.01 -25.10 18.18
N ALA A 165 -5.20 -24.72 18.59
CA ALA A 165 -5.92 -25.31 19.70
C ALA A 165 -6.96 -26.32 19.17
N PHE A 166 -6.60 -27.61 19.16
CA PHE A 166 -7.46 -28.69 18.70
C PHE A 166 -8.47 -29.07 19.75
N LYS A 167 -9.76 -29.13 19.40
CA LYS A 167 -10.89 -29.51 20.24
C LYS A 167 -11.39 -30.91 19.95
N SER A 168 -11.07 -31.48 18.77
CA SER A 168 -11.39 -32.85 18.37
C SER A 168 -10.51 -33.84 19.12
N ALA A 169 -11.06 -35.07 19.37
CA ALA A 169 -10.29 -36.21 19.81
C ALA A 169 -9.60 -36.97 18.65
N ASP A 170 -9.90 -36.61 17.41
CA ASP A 170 -9.26 -37.14 16.21
C ASP A 170 -7.80 -36.73 16.11
N ASP A 171 -7.04 -37.43 15.27
CA ASP A 171 -5.64 -37.09 15.03
C ASP A 171 -5.52 -35.68 14.42
N ALA A 172 -4.62 -34.91 14.99
CA ALA A 172 -4.32 -33.56 14.55
C ALA A 172 -3.15 -33.59 13.56
N HIS A 173 -3.26 -32.77 12.51
CA HIS A 173 -2.27 -32.68 11.43
C HIS A 173 -1.99 -31.23 11.05
N CYS A 174 -0.86 -31.00 10.39
CA CYS A 174 -0.62 -29.80 9.59
C CYS A 174 -0.29 -30.24 8.16
N VAL A 175 -1.06 -29.74 7.19
CA VAL A 175 -0.89 -30.04 5.76
C VAL A 175 -0.23 -28.85 5.09
N PHE A 176 0.84 -29.08 4.32
CA PHE A 176 1.56 -28.08 3.52
C PHE A 176 1.17 -28.25 2.06
N MET A 177 0.67 -27.19 1.44
CA MET A 177 0.03 -27.16 0.12
C MET A 177 0.65 -26.08 -0.77
N PRO A 178 1.95 -26.15 -1.12
CA PRO A 178 2.60 -25.10 -1.88
C PRO A 178 1.99 -24.90 -3.28
N THR A 179 1.35 -25.92 -3.87
CA THR A 179 0.64 -25.83 -5.15
C THR A 179 -0.55 -24.86 -5.13
N ASN A 180 -0.99 -24.45 -3.93
CA ASN A 180 -2.07 -23.47 -3.77
C ASN A 180 -1.60 -22.01 -3.84
N SER A 181 -0.31 -21.71 -4.07
CA SER A 181 0.15 -20.37 -4.48
C SER A 181 -0.78 -19.76 -5.52
N ALA A 182 -0.92 -18.42 -5.56
CA ALA A 182 -1.88 -17.75 -6.45
C ALA A 182 -1.77 -18.18 -7.92
N ASN A 183 -0.52 -18.36 -8.41
CA ASN A 183 -0.21 -18.85 -9.76
C ASN A 183 0.20 -20.33 -9.83
N GLY A 184 0.24 -21.03 -8.68
CA GLY A 184 0.84 -22.35 -8.56
C GLY A 184 2.36 -22.28 -8.40
N ILE A 185 3.03 -23.42 -8.54
CA ILE A 185 4.48 -23.52 -8.48
C ILE A 185 5.04 -24.14 -9.77
N GLY A 186 6.20 -23.67 -10.23
CA GLY A 186 6.94 -24.25 -11.36
C GLY A 186 7.87 -25.39 -10.93
N ALA A 187 8.34 -25.34 -9.68
CA ALA A 187 9.15 -26.39 -9.05
C ALA A 187 9.15 -26.18 -7.53
N GLY A 188 9.46 -27.24 -6.78
CA GLY A 188 9.58 -27.14 -5.33
C GLY A 188 10.18 -28.40 -4.72
N GLU A 189 10.52 -28.29 -3.44
CA GLU A 189 11.00 -29.39 -2.62
C GLU A 189 10.51 -29.21 -1.19
N LEU A 190 10.03 -30.29 -0.58
CA LEU A 190 9.66 -30.35 0.82
C LEU A 190 10.45 -31.44 1.53
N HIS A 191 10.94 -31.15 2.72
CA HIS A 191 11.70 -32.08 3.56
C HIS A 191 11.15 -32.06 4.99
N ILE A 192 10.87 -33.25 5.54
CA ILE A 192 10.38 -33.48 6.89
C ILE A 192 11.50 -34.06 7.74
N GLU A 193 11.94 -33.30 8.75
CA GLU A 193 12.97 -33.74 9.72
C GLU A 193 12.30 -34.08 11.06
N THR A 194 12.07 -35.36 11.29
CA THR A 194 11.33 -35.82 12.48
C THR A 194 12.11 -35.68 13.78
N SER A 195 13.44 -35.67 13.74
CA SER A 195 14.31 -35.51 14.90
C SER A 195 14.22 -34.12 15.51
N SER A 196 14.08 -33.07 14.69
CA SER A 196 13.97 -31.67 15.07
C SER A 196 12.53 -31.14 15.05
N MET A 197 11.55 -31.96 14.66
CA MET A 197 10.15 -31.58 14.43
C MET A 197 10.05 -30.40 13.46
N THR A 198 10.72 -30.48 12.34
CA THR A 198 10.82 -29.38 11.37
C THR A 198 10.36 -29.84 9.98
N VAL A 199 9.67 -28.96 9.26
CA VAL A 199 9.42 -29.06 7.83
C VAL A 199 10.15 -27.90 7.17
N THR A 200 10.94 -28.20 6.15
CA THR A 200 11.65 -27.21 5.34
C THR A 200 11.36 -27.42 3.89
N GLY A 201 11.64 -26.43 3.08
CA GLY A 201 11.53 -26.56 1.65
C GLY A 201 11.71 -25.23 0.94
N TRP A 202 11.45 -25.29 -0.34
CA TRP A 202 11.42 -24.12 -1.21
C TRP A 202 10.44 -24.36 -2.34
N VAL A 203 9.94 -23.27 -2.91
CA VAL A 203 9.17 -23.28 -4.14
C VAL A 203 9.72 -22.23 -5.10
N SER A 204 9.71 -22.55 -6.39
CA SER A 204 9.86 -21.61 -7.49
C SER A 204 8.46 -21.27 -7.96
N THR A 205 8.08 -20.02 -7.82
CA THR A 205 6.75 -19.51 -8.15
C THR A 205 6.91 -18.11 -8.73
N GLY A 206 5.84 -17.44 -9.03
CA GLY A 206 5.84 -16.11 -9.63
C GLY A 206 4.70 -15.96 -10.60
N GLY A 207 4.92 -15.08 -11.57
CA GLY A 207 3.84 -14.65 -12.42
C GLY A 207 2.98 -13.61 -11.72
N PHE A 208 2.47 -12.68 -12.48
CA PHE A 208 1.57 -11.62 -12.03
C PHE A 208 0.54 -11.41 -13.13
N CYS A 209 -0.69 -11.08 -12.80
CA CYS A 209 -1.75 -10.90 -13.77
C CYS A 209 -1.92 -12.14 -14.70
N TRP A 210 -2.23 -13.30 -14.12
CA TRP A 210 -2.57 -14.55 -14.82
C TRP A 210 -1.39 -15.27 -15.50
N ARG A 211 -0.14 -14.86 -15.24
CA ARG A 211 1.05 -15.44 -15.84
C ARG A 211 1.35 -16.82 -15.26
N ASP A 212 2.02 -17.63 -16.07
CA ASP A 212 2.50 -18.95 -15.68
C ASP A 212 3.60 -18.82 -14.61
N PRO A 213 3.68 -19.70 -13.59
CA PRO A 213 4.74 -19.69 -12.59
C PRO A 213 6.14 -19.97 -13.16
N HIS A 214 6.26 -20.49 -14.39
CA HIS A 214 7.52 -20.60 -15.11
C HIS A 214 7.92 -19.31 -15.84
N ASP A 215 7.01 -18.36 -16.01
CA ASP A 215 7.32 -17.06 -16.58
C ASP A 215 7.82 -16.12 -15.47
N ARG A 216 9.13 -15.94 -15.41
CA ARG A 216 9.83 -15.08 -14.44
C ARG A 216 9.61 -15.53 -13.00
N PRO A 217 10.13 -16.72 -12.66
CA PRO A 217 10.03 -17.23 -11.31
C PRO A 217 10.96 -16.48 -10.36
N TYR A 218 10.50 -16.30 -9.13
CA TYR A 218 11.35 -16.12 -7.96
C TYR A 218 11.34 -17.40 -7.13
N ARG A 219 12.26 -17.51 -6.18
CA ARG A 219 12.32 -18.65 -5.28
C ARG A 219 12.15 -18.18 -3.84
N VAL A 220 11.27 -18.87 -3.09
CA VAL A 220 11.07 -18.65 -1.67
C VAL A 220 11.36 -19.93 -0.90
N TYR A 221 12.18 -19.82 0.14
CA TYR A 221 12.58 -20.87 1.05
C TYR A 221 11.88 -20.69 2.38
N PHE A 222 11.60 -21.77 3.09
CA PHE A 222 10.97 -21.70 4.40
C PHE A 222 11.51 -22.73 5.39
N VAL A 223 11.27 -22.43 6.65
CA VAL A 223 11.38 -23.36 7.78
C VAL A 223 10.12 -23.25 8.62
N ALA A 224 9.52 -24.39 8.98
CA ALA A 224 8.40 -24.49 9.91
C ALA A 224 8.76 -25.52 11.02
N LYS A 225 8.90 -25.06 12.25
CA LYS A 225 9.28 -25.87 13.41
C LYS A 225 8.12 -25.98 14.37
N PHE A 226 7.89 -27.19 14.92
CA PHE A 226 6.79 -27.47 15.84
C PHE A 226 7.28 -27.76 17.24
N ASN A 227 6.46 -27.41 18.26
CA ASN A 227 6.72 -27.78 19.66
C ASN A 227 6.22 -29.18 20.03
N ALA A 228 5.64 -29.90 19.08
CA ALA A 228 5.05 -31.23 19.27
C ALA A 228 5.76 -32.26 18.40
N ARG A 229 5.98 -33.49 18.94
CA ARG A 229 6.54 -34.60 18.19
C ARG A 229 5.60 -35.06 17.10
N PHE A 230 6.14 -35.46 15.97
CA PHE A 230 5.38 -36.09 14.90
C PHE A 230 5.08 -37.56 15.27
N SER A 231 3.80 -37.92 15.28
CA SER A 231 3.34 -39.31 15.44
C SER A 231 3.35 -40.05 14.12
N ASP A 232 3.09 -39.34 13.02
CA ASP A 232 3.17 -39.79 11.65
C ASP A 232 3.48 -38.63 10.70
N TYR A 233 3.86 -38.93 9.46
CA TYR A 233 4.17 -37.93 8.43
C TYR A 233 4.11 -38.58 7.04
N GLY A 234 4.13 -37.75 6.01
CA GLY A 234 4.23 -38.26 4.62
C GLY A 234 4.10 -37.11 3.62
N THR A 235 4.12 -37.51 2.36
CA THR A 235 4.08 -36.61 1.23
C THR A 235 3.04 -37.02 0.22
N TRP A 236 2.68 -36.09 -0.68
CA TRP A 236 1.95 -36.38 -1.91
C TRP A 236 2.79 -35.94 -3.12
N LYS A 237 2.69 -36.73 -4.20
CA LYS A 237 3.11 -36.32 -5.53
C LYS A 237 1.96 -36.60 -6.50
N GLY A 238 1.42 -35.57 -7.10
CA GLY A 238 0.16 -35.65 -7.82
C GLY A 238 -0.96 -36.20 -6.94
N ARG A 239 -1.59 -37.30 -7.39
CA ARG A 239 -2.69 -37.94 -6.65
C ARG A 239 -2.22 -39.02 -5.67
N GLU A 240 -0.96 -39.39 -5.69
CA GLU A 240 -0.42 -40.49 -4.89
C GLU A 240 0.10 -40.00 -3.54
N LYS A 241 -0.29 -40.69 -2.46
CA LYS A 241 0.14 -40.43 -1.08
C LYS A 241 1.26 -41.42 -0.70
N PHE A 242 2.33 -40.91 -0.15
CA PHE A 242 3.49 -41.67 0.30
C PHE A 242 3.66 -41.55 1.82
N PRO A 243 3.07 -42.49 2.60
CA PRO A 243 3.21 -42.48 4.06
C PRO A 243 4.68 -42.66 4.46
N ARG A 244 5.11 -41.94 5.49
CA ARG A 244 6.48 -41.96 6.05
C ARG A 244 7.60 -41.59 5.06
N GLN A 245 7.27 -41.04 3.92
CA GLN A 245 8.24 -40.41 3.03
C GLN A 245 8.53 -39.00 3.55
N SER A 246 9.82 -38.70 3.75
CA SER A 246 10.26 -37.41 4.32
C SER A 246 10.64 -36.37 3.27
N ASN A 247 10.78 -36.78 1.99
CA ASN A 247 11.20 -35.89 0.90
C ASN A 247 10.27 -36.01 -0.29
N VAL A 248 9.95 -34.86 -0.90
CA VAL A 248 9.26 -34.83 -2.19
C VAL A 248 9.72 -33.61 -2.98
N ALA A 249 9.89 -33.78 -4.30
CA ALA A 249 10.25 -32.68 -5.21
C ALA A 249 9.41 -32.77 -6.49
N GLY A 250 9.10 -31.60 -7.06
CA GLY A 250 8.30 -31.43 -8.28
C GLY A 250 7.49 -30.13 -8.24
N ASP A 251 6.58 -29.99 -9.18
CA ASP A 251 5.59 -28.93 -9.29
C ASP A 251 4.19 -29.37 -8.78
N ASP A 252 4.05 -30.65 -8.46
CA ASP A 252 2.82 -31.33 -8.05
C ASP A 252 2.97 -31.99 -6.65
N ILE A 253 3.46 -31.24 -5.67
CA ILE A 253 3.86 -31.76 -4.35
C ILE A 253 3.03 -31.17 -3.20
N ALA A 254 2.91 -31.99 -2.13
CA ALA A 254 2.41 -31.58 -0.82
C ALA A 254 3.02 -32.45 0.27
N ALA A 255 2.88 -32.04 1.54
CA ALA A 255 3.35 -32.81 2.69
C ALA A 255 2.39 -32.67 3.89
N PHE A 256 2.48 -33.62 4.83
CA PHE A 256 1.79 -33.55 6.10
C PHE A 256 2.66 -34.04 7.23
N VAL A 257 2.38 -33.48 8.41
CA VAL A 257 2.87 -34.01 9.69
C VAL A 257 1.69 -34.19 10.64
N SER A 258 1.70 -35.26 11.41
CA SER A 258 0.64 -35.62 12.32
C SER A 258 1.15 -35.59 13.77
N PHE A 259 0.29 -35.23 14.69
CA PHE A 259 0.64 -35.07 16.10
C PHE A 259 -0.09 -36.08 17.02
N GLY A 260 -0.92 -36.98 16.44
CA GLY A 260 -1.88 -37.80 17.17
C GLY A 260 -2.98 -36.96 17.82
N ASN A 261 -3.67 -37.54 18.81
CA ASN A 261 -4.70 -36.79 19.55
C ASN A 261 -4.09 -35.61 20.30
N ARG A 262 -4.56 -34.40 20.00
CA ARG A 262 -4.11 -33.13 20.59
C ARG A 262 -5.23 -32.36 21.29
N LYS A 263 -6.34 -33.02 21.57
CA LYS A 263 -7.43 -32.36 22.31
C LYS A 263 -6.90 -31.68 23.56
N ASP A 264 -7.23 -30.40 23.72
CA ASP A 264 -6.85 -29.54 24.85
C ASP A 264 -5.32 -29.39 25.08
N ARG A 265 -4.50 -29.71 24.06
CA ARG A 265 -3.03 -29.57 24.05
C ARG A 265 -2.56 -28.83 22.78
N PRO A 266 -2.51 -27.51 22.83
CA PRO A 266 -2.18 -26.71 21.63
C PRO A 266 -0.84 -27.11 21.00
N VAL A 267 -0.79 -27.08 19.66
CA VAL A 267 0.43 -27.19 18.90
C VAL A 267 0.84 -25.79 18.47
N LYS A 268 2.09 -25.42 18.74
CA LYS A 268 2.68 -24.19 18.23
C LYS A 268 3.59 -24.48 17.05
N MET A 269 3.56 -23.60 16.05
CA MET A 269 4.44 -23.65 14.90
C MET A 269 5.15 -22.30 14.79
N LYS A 270 6.50 -22.31 14.76
CA LYS A 270 7.31 -21.17 14.39
C LYS A 270 7.72 -21.33 12.93
N MET A 271 7.64 -20.25 12.14
CA MET A 271 7.98 -20.29 10.72
C MET A 271 8.77 -19.05 10.32
N ALA A 272 9.62 -19.20 9.32
CA ALA A 272 10.31 -18.08 8.69
C ALA A 272 10.52 -18.37 7.21
N ILE A 273 10.67 -17.32 6.43
CA ILE A 273 10.99 -17.37 5.01
C ILE A 273 12.32 -16.67 4.72
N SER A 274 12.89 -16.98 3.56
CA SER A 274 14.03 -16.31 2.96
C SER A 274 13.95 -16.42 1.45
N TYR A 275 14.44 -15.45 0.72
CA TYR A 275 14.60 -15.53 -0.73
C TYR A 275 16.01 -16.00 -1.16
N VAL A 276 16.86 -16.35 -0.19
CA VAL A 276 18.25 -16.77 -0.40
C VAL A 276 18.43 -18.28 -0.20
N SER A 277 18.06 -18.79 0.99
CA SER A 277 18.26 -20.22 1.32
C SER A 277 17.44 -20.67 2.53
N ILE A 278 17.29 -22.00 2.70
CA ILE A 278 16.73 -22.60 3.92
C ILE A 278 17.54 -22.24 5.16
N ASP A 279 18.88 -22.17 5.05
CA ASP A 279 19.75 -21.82 6.18
C ASP A 279 19.53 -20.36 6.61
N ASN A 280 19.30 -19.45 5.66
CA ASN A 280 18.93 -18.08 5.95
C ASN A 280 17.56 -18.00 6.63
N ALA A 281 16.57 -18.77 6.16
CA ALA A 281 15.27 -18.87 6.84
C ALA A 281 15.40 -19.37 8.29
N ARG A 282 16.33 -20.34 8.56
CA ARG A 282 16.64 -20.77 9.92
C ARG A 282 17.28 -19.66 10.77
N GLN A 283 18.20 -18.89 10.17
CA GLN A 283 18.80 -17.73 10.86
C GLN A 283 17.76 -16.68 11.20
N ASN A 284 16.86 -16.34 10.27
CA ASN A 284 15.74 -15.43 10.49
C ASN A 284 14.88 -15.89 11.66
N LEU A 285 14.48 -17.18 11.66
CA LEU A 285 13.67 -17.75 12.75
C LEU A 285 14.36 -17.67 14.10
N ASN A 286 15.64 -18.04 14.19
CA ASN A 286 16.37 -18.08 15.44
C ASN A 286 16.66 -16.68 16.00
N ALA A 287 16.87 -15.70 15.12
CA ALA A 287 17.13 -14.31 15.52
C ALA A 287 15.89 -13.64 16.11
N GLU A 288 14.73 -13.87 15.51
CA GLU A 288 13.50 -13.15 15.87
C GLU A 288 12.62 -13.92 16.89
N ILE A 289 12.50 -15.25 16.77
CA ILE A 289 11.62 -16.06 17.63
C ILE A 289 12.43 -17.22 18.24
N SER A 290 13.20 -16.93 19.28
CA SER A 290 14.04 -17.94 19.96
C SER A 290 13.23 -18.92 20.83
N CYS A 291 12.10 -18.49 21.42
CA CYS A 291 11.27 -19.28 22.35
C CYS A 291 9.87 -19.57 21.79
N TRP A 292 9.06 -20.31 22.56
CA TRP A 292 7.67 -20.68 22.25
C TRP A 292 6.64 -19.74 22.93
N ASP A 293 7.03 -18.49 23.18
CA ASP A 293 6.19 -17.48 23.80
C ASP A 293 5.44 -16.69 22.74
N PHE A 294 4.20 -17.11 22.45
CA PHE A 294 3.32 -16.42 21.49
C PHE A 294 3.01 -14.99 21.94
N ASP A 295 2.65 -14.84 23.23
CA ASP A 295 2.17 -13.55 23.75
C ASP A 295 3.31 -12.52 23.82
N GLY A 296 4.54 -12.95 24.14
CA GLY A 296 5.72 -12.09 24.11
C GLY A 296 6.06 -11.61 22.69
N VAL A 297 5.99 -12.50 21.69
CA VAL A 297 6.19 -12.11 20.27
C VAL A 297 5.08 -11.15 19.84
N HIS A 298 3.82 -11.45 20.15
CA HIS A 298 2.69 -10.57 19.82
C HIS A 298 2.83 -9.17 20.43
N SER A 299 3.23 -9.10 21.72
CA SER A 299 3.49 -7.80 22.38
C SER A 299 4.57 -7.00 21.65
N THR A 300 5.66 -7.64 21.23
CA THR A 300 6.74 -6.97 20.47
C THR A 300 6.22 -6.38 19.15
N VAL A 301 5.44 -7.15 18.41
CA VAL A 301 4.85 -6.69 17.12
C VAL A 301 3.82 -5.58 17.35
N GLN A 302 3.03 -5.67 18.41
CA GLN A 302 2.08 -4.61 18.79
C GLN A 302 2.80 -3.31 19.13
N ASP A 303 3.91 -3.37 19.86
CA ASP A 303 4.71 -2.19 20.21
C ASP A 303 5.31 -1.54 18.95
N GLU A 304 5.80 -2.33 18.00
CA GLU A 304 6.33 -1.84 16.73
C GLU A 304 5.24 -1.14 15.91
N TRP A 305 4.07 -1.75 15.75
CA TRP A 305 2.94 -1.12 15.07
C TRP A 305 2.48 0.16 15.78
N THR A 306 2.45 0.15 17.11
CA THR A 306 2.08 1.33 17.91
C THR A 306 3.05 2.49 17.69
N ASP A 307 4.35 2.22 17.58
CA ASP A 307 5.34 3.26 17.26
C ASP A 307 5.02 3.90 15.90
N TYR A 308 4.87 3.10 14.83
CA TYR A 308 4.58 3.63 13.49
C TYR A 308 3.25 4.39 13.45
N LEU A 309 2.17 3.82 13.98
CA LEU A 309 0.83 4.43 13.97
C LEU A 309 0.76 5.71 14.83
N SER A 310 1.59 5.83 15.87
CA SER A 310 1.69 7.02 16.71
C SER A 310 2.46 8.18 16.07
N ARG A 311 3.09 7.95 14.90
CA ARG A 311 3.81 9.02 14.17
C ARG A 311 2.84 10.02 13.53
N MET A 312 1.59 9.61 13.32
CA MET A 312 0.50 10.50 12.90
C MET A 312 -0.74 10.19 13.73
N THR A 313 -1.23 11.16 14.49
CA THR A 313 -2.39 10.98 15.37
C THR A 313 -3.48 12.01 15.09
N VAL A 314 -4.74 11.63 15.30
CA VAL A 314 -5.91 12.48 15.06
C VAL A 314 -6.81 12.54 16.29
N GLU A 315 -7.42 13.72 16.52
CA GLU A 315 -8.43 13.97 17.54
C GLU A 315 -9.67 14.56 16.88
N GLY A 316 -10.85 14.27 17.41
CA GLY A 316 -12.13 14.65 16.79
C GLY A 316 -12.59 13.63 15.75
N GLY A 317 -13.50 14.03 14.88
CA GLY A 317 -14.15 13.15 13.93
C GLY A 317 -15.01 12.04 14.59
N THR A 318 -15.68 11.25 13.79
CA THR A 318 -16.43 10.07 14.24
C THR A 318 -15.51 8.87 14.50
N GLU A 319 -16.00 7.85 15.18
CA GLU A 319 -15.28 6.60 15.37
C GLU A 319 -14.96 5.92 14.02
N ALA A 320 -15.93 5.89 13.10
CA ALA A 320 -15.74 5.34 11.76
C ALA A 320 -14.64 6.08 10.97
N GLU A 321 -14.62 7.41 11.01
CA GLU A 321 -13.57 8.21 10.37
C GLU A 321 -12.19 7.94 10.96
N ARG A 322 -12.07 7.80 12.28
CA ARG A 322 -10.79 7.43 12.92
C ARG A 322 -10.34 6.01 12.56
N LYS A 323 -11.26 5.04 12.55
CA LYS A 323 -10.96 3.67 12.09
C LYS A 323 -10.47 3.65 10.64
N THR A 324 -11.18 4.33 9.74
CA THR A 324 -10.77 4.46 8.34
C THR A 324 -9.40 5.11 8.23
N PHE A 325 -9.14 6.19 9.00
CA PHE A 325 -7.87 6.91 8.98
C PHE A 325 -6.69 6.03 9.42
N TYR A 326 -6.78 5.40 10.59
CA TYR A 326 -5.67 4.57 11.09
C TYR A 326 -5.48 3.30 10.26
N THR A 327 -6.56 2.75 9.68
CA THR A 327 -6.44 1.64 8.73
C THR A 327 -5.76 2.08 7.44
N ALA A 328 -6.05 3.26 6.93
CA ALA A 328 -5.39 3.81 5.76
C ALA A 328 -3.89 4.07 6.01
N VAL A 329 -3.51 4.54 7.20
CA VAL A 329 -2.09 4.63 7.61
C VAL A 329 -1.45 3.24 7.70
N TYR A 330 -2.14 2.26 8.28
CA TYR A 330 -1.69 0.86 8.37
C TYR A 330 -1.44 0.25 6.99
N HIS A 331 -2.36 0.38 6.04
CA HIS A 331 -2.20 -0.14 4.68
C HIS A 331 -0.95 0.41 3.99
N ASN A 332 -0.61 1.67 4.24
CA ASN A 332 0.56 2.32 3.66
C ASN A 332 1.90 1.81 4.18
N LEU A 333 1.89 1.03 5.28
CA LEU A 333 3.07 0.48 5.94
C LEU A 333 3.19 -1.05 5.73
N LEU A 334 2.32 -1.65 4.88
CA LEU A 334 2.41 -3.06 4.52
C LEU A 334 3.46 -3.31 3.43
N HIS A 335 3.56 -2.41 2.46
CA HIS A 335 4.48 -2.49 1.30
C HIS A 335 5.23 -1.17 1.10
N PRO A 336 6.41 -1.20 0.45
CA PRO A 336 7.22 -2.35 0.00
C PRO A 336 7.69 -3.23 1.16
N ASN A 337 8.13 -4.47 0.86
CA ASN A 337 8.52 -5.41 1.91
C ASN A 337 10.05 -5.46 2.09
N ILE A 338 10.50 -5.64 3.32
CA ILE A 338 11.88 -6.03 3.62
C ILE A 338 12.20 -7.30 2.83
N TYR A 339 13.35 -7.32 2.16
CA TYR A 339 13.72 -8.39 1.25
C TYR A 339 15.05 -9.08 1.62
N ASN A 340 15.90 -8.41 2.38
CA ASN A 340 17.10 -9.03 2.93
C ASN A 340 16.81 -9.83 4.20
N ASP A 341 17.56 -10.89 4.42
CA ASP A 341 17.55 -11.68 5.65
C ASP A 341 18.19 -10.93 6.84
N VAL A 342 18.06 -11.44 8.05
CA VAL A 342 18.62 -10.82 9.27
C VAL A 342 20.15 -10.66 9.23
N ASN A 343 20.83 -11.47 8.43
CA ASN A 343 22.27 -11.35 8.20
C ASN A 343 22.64 -10.36 7.09
N GLY A 344 21.64 -9.69 6.50
CA GLY A 344 21.79 -8.72 5.42
C GLY A 344 21.83 -9.29 4.00
N ALA A 345 21.81 -10.61 3.83
CA ALA A 345 21.83 -11.23 2.51
C ALA A 345 20.49 -11.09 1.76
N TYR A 346 20.53 -10.86 0.45
CA TYR A 346 19.34 -10.83 -0.40
C TYR A 346 19.65 -11.36 -1.82
N MET A 347 18.64 -11.78 -2.55
CA MET A 347 18.75 -12.20 -3.94
C MET A 347 18.60 -11.00 -4.86
N GLY A 348 19.65 -10.66 -5.61
CA GLY A 348 19.66 -9.52 -6.52
C GLY A 348 18.90 -9.76 -7.83
N PHE A 349 18.69 -8.68 -8.58
CA PHE A 349 18.10 -8.74 -9.93
C PHE A 349 18.99 -9.48 -10.95
N ASP A 350 20.27 -9.70 -10.66
CA ASP A 350 21.21 -10.53 -11.44
C ASP A 350 21.20 -12.01 -11.04
N ASP A 351 20.24 -12.42 -10.20
CA ASP A 351 20.09 -13.78 -9.65
C ASP A 351 21.30 -14.23 -8.82
N LYS A 352 22.04 -13.29 -8.23
CA LYS A 352 23.14 -13.56 -7.28
C LYS A 352 22.78 -13.07 -5.89
N VAL A 353 23.42 -13.70 -4.91
CA VAL A 353 23.31 -13.26 -3.51
C VAL A 353 24.18 -12.04 -3.30
N HIS A 354 23.56 -10.99 -2.79
CA HIS A 354 24.19 -9.73 -2.37
C HIS A 354 24.06 -9.52 -0.87
N GLN A 355 24.71 -8.47 -0.38
CA GLN A 355 24.73 -8.10 1.02
C GLN A 355 24.42 -6.61 1.15
N VAL A 356 23.43 -6.25 1.98
CA VAL A 356 23.20 -4.84 2.32
C VAL A 356 24.30 -4.30 3.25
N GLU A 357 24.53 -3.01 3.21
CA GLU A 357 25.39 -2.34 4.18
C GLU A 357 24.82 -2.47 5.61
N PRO A 358 25.69 -2.57 6.63
CA PRO A 358 25.25 -2.65 8.02
C PRO A 358 24.29 -1.50 8.39
N GLY A 359 23.11 -1.86 8.92
CA GLY A 359 22.09 -0.91 9.34
C GLY A 359 21.11 -0.46 8.25
N ARG A 360 21.30 -0.91 7.00
CA ARG A 360 20.36 -0.73 5.89
C ARG A 360 19.49 -1.95 5.68
N LYS A 361 18.42 -1.76 4.93
CA LYS A 361 17.54 -2.82 4.45
C LYS A 361 17.39 -2.76 2.93
N GLN A 362 17.29 -3.94 2.29
CA GLN A 362 16.82 -4.06 0.93
C GLN A 362 15.30 -4.22 0.96
N TYR A 363 14.61 -3.54 0.05
CA TYR A 363 13.17 -3.62 -0.13
C TYR A 363 12.82 -4.19 -1.50
N ALA A 364 11.66 -4.82 -1.60
CA ALA A 364 11.08 -5.35 -2.83
C ALA A 364 9.55 -5.15 -2.83
N ASN A 365 8.88 -5.58 -3.91
CA ASN A 365 7.42 -5.48 -4.07
C ASN A 365 6.96 -4.03 -4.23
N PHE A 366 7.35 -3.45 -5.36
CA PHE A 366 7.06 -2.07 -5.70
C PHE A 366 5.97 -1.97 -6.77
N SER A 367 4.83 -1.38 -6.42
CA SER A 367 3.76 -0.95 -7.32
C SER A 367 3.95 0.53 -7.64
N LEU A 368 4.97 0.85 -8.45
CA LEU A 368 5.48 2.24 -8.55
C LEU A 368 4.51 3.20 -9.25
N TRP A 369 3.79 2.74 -10.30
CA TRP A 369 2.83 3.56 -11.04
C TRP A 369 1.69 4.08 -10.14
N ASP A 370 1.31 3.29 -9.16
CA ASP A 370 0.24 3.61 -8.23
C ASP A 370 0.76 4.49 -7.08
N THR A 371 1.88 4.06 -6.49
CA THR A 371 2.38 4.58 -5.21
C THR A 371 3.09 5.93 -5.32
N TYR A 372 3.64 6.32 -6.48
CA TYR A 372 4.34 7.60 -6.62
C TYR A 372 3.44 8.81 -6.40
N ARG A 373 2.12 8.66 -6.59
CA ARG A 373 1.14 9.75 -6.55
C ARG A 373 0.80 10.18 -5.13
N THR A 374 0.87 9.25 -4.19
CA THR A 374 0.44 9.48 -2.79
C THR A 374 1.30 8.74 -1.76
N SER A 375 1.40 7.40 -1.84
CA SER A 375 2.07 6.55 -0.84
C SER A 375 3.51 6.95 -0.61
N SER A 376 4.28 7.24 -1.66
CA SER A 376 5.68 7.66 -1.55
C SER A 376 5.86 8.89 -0.65
N PHE A 377 4.96 9.85 -0.73
CA PHE A 377 4.97 11.03 0.13
C PHE A 377 4.64 10.68 1.59
N LEU A 378 3.64 9.81 1.80
CA LEU A 378 3.21 9.42 3.14
C LEU A 378 4.28 8.56 3.82
N GLN A 379 4.88 7.62 3.10
CA GLN A 379 5.96 6.79 3.60
C GLN A 379 7.19 7.64 3.97
N ALA A 380 7.59 8.58 3.10
CA ALA A 380 8.71 9.47 3.41
C ALA A 380 8.42 10.40 4.62
N LEU A 381 7.16 10.75 4.84
CA LEU A 381 6.73 11.53 6.00
C LEU A 381 6.79 10.71 7.30
N LEU A 382 6.32 9.45 7.26
CA LEU A 382 6.19 8.59 8.43
C LEU A 382 7.45 7.76 8.71
N ALA A 383 8.18 7.34 7.68
CA ALA A 383 9.28 6.40 7.72
C ALA A 383 10.45 6.84 6.80
N PRO A 384 11.08 8.01 7.06
CA PRO A 384 12.07 8.60 6.15
C PRO A 384 13.37 7.79 6.02
N LYS A 385 13.73 7.01 7.05
CA LYS A 385 14.88 6.10 6.98
C LYS A 385 14.57 4.93 6.04
N GLU A 386 13.44 4.27 6.25
CA GLU A 386 12.96 3.17 5.43
C GLU A 386 12.78 3.63 3.97
N SER A 387 12.26 4.83 3.76
CA SER A 387 12.12 5.43 2.42
C SER A 387 13.47 5.67 1.74
N SER A 388 14.49 6.06 2.48
CA SER A 388 15.88 6.18 1.94
C SER A 388 16.43 4.81 1.54
N ASP A 389 16.18 3.78 2.34
CA ASP A 389 16.58 2.40 2.05
C ASP A 389 15.77 1.84 0.84
N MET A 390 14.50 2.23 0.66
CA MET A 390 13.70 1.87 -0.53
C MET A 390 14.29 2.48 -1.81
N ILE A 391 14.71 3.74 -1.78
CA ILE A 391 15.38 4.39 -2.92
C ILE A 391 16.71 3.68 -3.23
N GLN A 392 17.52 3.40 -2.21
CA GLN A 392 18.78 2.69 -2.39
C GLN A 392 18.54 1.27 -2.95
N SER A 393 17.47 0.60 -2.53
CA SER A 393 17.10 -0.72 -3.04
C SER A 393 16.79 -0.68 -4.54
N LEU A 394 16.02 0.30 -5.00
CA LEU A 394 15.75 0.48 -6.42
C LEU A 394 17.03 0.77 -7.23
N LEU A 395 17.99 1.50 -6.63
CA LEU A 395 19.30 1.73 -7.27
C LEU A 395 20.09 0.42 -7.39
N HIS A 396 20.14 -0.41 -6.35
CA HIS A 396 20.76 -1.73 -6.40
C HIS A 396 20.10 -2.62 -7.47
N ASP A 397 18.77 -2.63 -7.54
CA ASP A 397 18.03 -3.38 -8.55
C ASP A 397 18.40 -2.91 -9.97
N ALA A 398 18.58 -1.58 -10.15
CA ALA A 398 18.99 -1.01 -11.44
C ALA A 398 20.43 -1.39 -11.83
N GLU A 399 21.36 -1.37 -10.89
CA GLU A 399 22.76 -1.76 -11.11
C GLU A 399 22.89 -3.25 -11.45
N GLN A 400 22.11 -4.09 -10.77
CA GLN A 400 22.12 -5.54 -10.94
C GLN A 400 21.30 -5.97 -12.16
N GLY A 401 20.14 -5.37 -12.38
CA GLY A 401 19.20 -5.70 -13.45
C GLY A 401 19.48 -5.00 -14.80
N GLY A 402 20.31 -3.96 -14.78
CA GLY A 402 20.69 -3.16 -15.97
C GLY A 402 19.88 -1.88 -16.19
N ALA A 403 18.72 -1.74 -15.56
CA ALA A 403 17.87 -0.55 -15.51
C ALA A 403 16.98 -0.59 -14.27
N TYR A 404 16.38 0.53 -13.86
CA TYR A 404 15.41 0.54 -12.78
C TYR A 404 14.21 -0.38 -13.09
N PRO A 405 13.65 -1.09 -12.11
CA PRO A 405 12.35 -1.74 -12.26
C PRO A 405 11.24 -0.67 -12.37
N ASN A 406 10.15 -1.00 -13.07
CA ASN A 406 8.96 -0.16 -13.14
C ASN A 406 7.81 -0.71 -12.29
N TRP A 407 7.66 -2.02 -12.26
CA TRP A 407 6.69 -2.72 -11.43
C TRP A 407 7.26 -4.09 -11.05
N SER A 408 7.67 -4.27 -9.79
CA SER A 408 8.44 -5.45 -9.41
C SER A 408 7.86 -6.19 -8.21
N MET A 409 7.98 -7.53 -8.25
CA MET A 409 7.82 -8.41 -7.09
C MET A 409 9.10 -9.18 -6.86
N ASN A 410 9.57 -9.21 -5.61
CA ASN A 410 10.84 -9.83 -5.26
C ASN A 410 11.96 -9.31 -6.19
N ASN A 411 12.77 -10.18 -6.78
CA ASN A 411 13.81 -9.80 -7.73
C ASN A 411 13.37 -9.91 -9.20
N VAL A 412 12.09 -9.64 -9.50
CA VAL A 412 11.52 -9.78 -10.84
C VAL A 412 10.81 -8.52 -11.28
N GLU A 413 11.15 -8.02 -12.47
CA GLU A 413 10.41 -6.97 -13.19
C GLU A 413 9.28 -7.60 -14.01
N TYR A 414 8.07 -7.04 -13.97
CA TYR A 414 6.92 -7.59 -14.69
C TYR A 414 6.53 -6.80 -15.95
N GLY A 415 7.05 -5.60 -16.15
CA GLY A 415 6.78 -4.76 -17.32
C GLY A 415 5.30 -4.39 -17.46
N VAL A 416 4.61 -4.20 -16.34
CA VAL A 416 3.20 -3.78 -16.32
C VAL A 416 3.11 -2.27 -16.10
N MET A 417 1.98 -1.69 -16.45
CA MET A 417 1.64 -0.27 -16.43
C MET A 417 2.50 0.57 -17.40
N ASN A 418 2.11 1.82 -17.60
CA ASN A 418 2.80 2.77 -18.48
C ASN A 418 3.66 3.78 -17.68
N GLY A 419 4.51 4.52 -18.38
CA GLY A 419 5.48 5.43 -17.76
C GLY A 419 6.73 4.71 -17.25
N TYR A 420 7.55 5.43 -16.50
CA TYR A 420 8.73 4.93 -15.79
C TYR A 420 8.71 5.41 -14.34
N SER A 421 7.71 4.96 -13.62
CA SER A 421 7.23 5.55 -12.35
C SER A 421 8.19 5.47 -11.18
N THR A 422 9.32 4.76 -11.36
CA THR A 422 10.45 4.79 -10.41
C THR A 422 10.99 6.21 -10.23
N PHE A 423 11.00 7.03 -11.29
CA PHE A 423 11.57 8.37 -11.21
C PHE A 423 10.73 9.31 -10.34
N PRO A 424 9.42 9.46 -10.55
CA PRO A 424 8.60 10.29 -9.66
C PRO A 424 8.51 9.72 -8.24
N PHE A 425 8.57 8.39 -8.05
CA PHE A 425 8.63 7.77 -6.73
C PHE A 425 9.88 8.22 -5.95
N ILE A 426 11.06 8.09 -6.55
CA ILE A 426 12.34 8.53 -5.93
C ILE A 426 12.34 10.04 -5.68
N ALA A 427 11.91 10.83 -6.68
CA ALA A 427 11.90 12.28 -6.57
C ALA A 427 10.94 12.78 -5.48
N ALA A 428 9.77 12.15 -5.34
CA ALA A 428 8.80 12.46 -4.29
C ALA A 428 9.35 12.16 -2.89
N MET A 429 9.92 10.97 -2.69
CA MET A 429 10.53 10.60 -1.40
C MET A 429 11.71 11.51 -1.04
N TYR A 430 12.57 11.81 -2.01
CA TYR A 430 13.69 12.75 -1.81
C TYR A 430 13.19 14.14 -1.39
N ALA A 431 12.19 14.65 -2.09
CA ALA A 431 11.61 15.98 -1.82
C ALA A 431 10.99 16.07 -0.41
N MET A 432 10.50 14.95 0.12
CA MET A 432 9.93 14.84 1.47
C MET A 432 10.96 14.55 2.56
N GLY A 433 12.24 14.32 2.21
CA GLY A 433 13.34 14.22 3.19
C GLY A 433 14.03 12.86 3.28
N ALA A 434 13.67 11.87 2.48
CA ALA A 434 14.41 10.61 2.34
C ALA A 434 15.70 10.86 1.53
N ARG A 435 16.82 11.10 2.19
CA ARG A 435 18.06 11.60 1.55
C ARG A 435 19.30 10.75 1.81
N ASP A 436 19.18 9.69 2.62
CA ASP A 436 20.29 8.80 2.95
C ASP A 436 20.40 7.66 1.91
N PHE A 437 20.80 8.01 0.67
CA PHE A 437 21.09 7.10 -0.43
C PHE A 437 22.10 7.76 -1.40
N ASP A 438 22.63 7.00 -2.36
CA ASP A 438 23.56 7.54 -3.35
C ASP A 438 22.82 8.36 -4.43
N LEU A 439 22.64 9.65 -4.11
CA LEU A 439 21.97 10.60 -5.02
C LEU A 439 22.70 10.73 -6.36
N GLN A 440 24.05 10.68 -6.37
CA GLN A 440 24.83 10.86 -7.60
C GLN A 440 24.68 9.66 -8.52
N ALA A 441 24.85 8.44 -8.00
CA ALA A 441 24.64 7.21 -8.77
C ALA A 441 23.19 7.10 -9.26
N SER A 442 22.22 7.46 -8.41
CA SER A 442 20.80 7.47 -8.77
C SER A 442 20.52 8.44 -9.95
N LYS A 443 21.03 9.68 -9.89
CA LYS A 443 20.93 10.65 -10.99
C LYS A 443 21.55 10.09 -12.29
N ASP A 444 22.76 9.54 -12.20
CA ASP A 444 23.48 9.05 -13.37
C ASP A 444 22.76 7.84 -13.99
N MET A 445 22.18 6.95 -13.18
CA MET A 445 21.36 5.85 -13.65
C MET A 445 20.05 6.34 -14.31
N MET A 446 19.36 7.33 -13.73
CA MET A 446 18.18 7.94 -14.33
C MET A 446 18.48 8.53 -15.70
N LYS A 447 19.57 9.30 -15.82
CA LYS A 447 20.04 9.87 -17.09
C LYS A 447 20.34 8.78 -18.12
N LYS A 448 21.01 7.72 -17.72
CA LYS A 448 21.37 6.61 -18.59
C LYS A 448 20.12 5.90 -19.12
N VAL A 449 19.17 5.58 -18.25
CA VAL A 449 17.92 4.89 -18.62
C VAL A 449 17.04 5.73 -19.54
N SER A 450 16.97 7.05 -19.31
CA SER A 450 16.11 7.96 -20.07
C SER A 450 16.70 8.45 -21.42
N THR A 451 17.93 8.01 -21.74
CA THR A 451 18.63 8.38 -22.97
C THR A 451 19.23 7.20 -23.74
N SER A 452 19.10 5.97 -23.21
CA SER A 452 19.66 4.76 -23.81
C SER A 452 18.68 3.60 -23.72
N TYR A 453 18.68 2.75 -24.76
CA TYR A 453 17.88 1.55 -24.76
C TYR A 453 18.46 0.53 -23.77
N LEU A 454 17.87 0.43 -22.61
CA LEU A 454 18.26 -0.50 -21.55
C LEU A 454 17.12 -1.47 -21.22
N LYS A 455 17.47 -2.58 -20.59
CA LYS A 455 16.52 -3.57 -20.09
C LYS A 455 16.75 -3.80 -18.62
N CYS A 456 15.66 -3.87 -17.87
CA CYS A 456 15.65 -4.37 -16.51
C CYS A 456 15.33 -5.86 -16.53
N LYS A 457 16.31 -6.70 -16.21
CA LYS A 457 16.17 -8.16 -16.17
C LYS A 457 15.41 -8.74 -17.40
N GLY A 458 15.75 -8.22 -18.60
CA GLY A 458 15.16 -8.68 -19.87
C GLY A 458 13.96 -7.88 -20.38
N TYR A 459 13.26 -7.10 -19.54
CA TYR A 459 12.24 -6.17 -20.00
C TYR A 459 12.83 -4.84 -20.47
N GLN A 460 12.23 -4.28 -21.50
CA GLN A 460 12.58 -2.93 -21.94
C GLN A 460 12.26 -1.93 -20.82
N GLY A 461 13.26 -1.15 -20.40
CA GLY A 461 13.10 -0.12 -19.40
C GLY A 461 12.17 1.00 -19.89
N TRP A 462 12.67 1.89 -20.73
CA TRP A 462 11.86 2.98 -21.31
C TRP A 462 11.28 2.53 -22.66
N VAL A 463 10.01 2.20 -22.69
CA VAL A 463 9.31 1.69 -23.88
C VAL A 463 9.21 2.79 -24.96
N CYS A 464 9.48 2.46 -26.22
CA CYS A 464 9.47 3.42 -27.35
C CYS A 464 10.33 4.67 -27.13
N LEU A 465 11.47 4.55 -26.43
CA LEU A 465 12.36 5.69 -26.13
C LEU A 465 12.81 6.44 -27.40
N ASP A 466 13.21 5.71 -28.44
CA ASP A 466 13.71 6.33 -29.70
C ASP A 466 12.63 7.18 -30.39
N ASP A 467 11.38 6.68 -30.39
CA ASP A 467 10.24 7.42 -30.94
C ASP A 467 9.91 8.64 -30.07
N TYR A 468 9.90 8.48 -28.74
CA TYR A 468 9.69 9.59 -27.80
C TYR A 468 10.77 10.67 -27.93
N MET A 469 12.03 10.28 -28.03
CA MET A 469 13.15 11.21 -28.24
C MET A 469 13.06 11.94 -29.58
N ARG A 470 12.58 11.26 -30.62
CA ARG A 470 12.50 11.80 -32.01
C ARG A 470 11.31 12.71 -32.22
N TYR A 471 10.12 12.32 -31.73
CA TYR A 471 8.85 12.98 -32.01
C TYR A 471 8.36 13.87 -30.85
N GLY A 472 8.91 13.69 -29.65
CA GLY A 472 8.40 14.29 -28.43
C GLY A 472 7.08 13.68 -27.96
N TYR A 473 6.72 12.48 -28.45
CA TYR A 473 5.58 11.69 -27.97
C TYR A 473 5.73 10.22 -28.35
N VAL A 474 4.96 9.36 -27.75
CA VAL A 474 4.89 7.93 -28.09
C VAL A 474 3.79 7.72 -29.13
N PRO A 475 4.11 7.30 -30.37
CA PRO A 475 3.11 7.09 -31.40
C PRO A 475 2.16 5.94 -31.06
N VAL A 476 0.85 6.16 -31.18
CA VAL A 476 -0.17 5.16 -30.84
C VAL A 476 -0.13 3.92 -31.74
N ASP A 477 0.36 4.04 -32.96
CA ASP A 477 0.58 2.95 -33.91
C ASP A 477 1.87 2.15 -33.63
N LYS A 478 2.69 2.58 -32.67
CA LYS A 478 3.83 1.83 -32.13
C LYS A 478 3.55 1.22 -30.77
N HIS A 479 2.76 1.90 -29.95
CA HIS A 479 2.38 1.46 -28.62
C HIS A 479 0.92 1.85 -28.34
N GLY A 480 0.06 0.86 -28.10
CA GLY A 480 -1.39 1.05 -27.97
C GLY A 480 -1.84 2.09 -26.92
N HIS A 481 -0.98 2.46 -25.97
CA HIS A 481 -1.27 3.44 -24.91
C HIS A 481 -0.48 4.74 -25.09
N GLY A 482 -0.18 5.14 -26.35
CA GLY A 482 0.76 6.23 -26.68
C GLY A 482 0.46 7.57 -26.03
N ALA A 483 -0.82 7.94 -25.85
CA ALA A 483 -1.16 9.22 -25.21
C ALA A 483 -0.88 9.20 -23.70
N SER A 484 -1.40 8.21 -22.95
CA SER A 484 -1.12 8.11 -21.51
C SER A 484 0.36 7.90 -21.23
N MET A 485 1.06 7.10 -22.07
CA MET A 485 2.51 6.91 -21.96
C MET A 485 3.28 8.23 -22.12
N THR A 486 2.89 9.09 -23.07
CA THR A 486 3.51 10.41 -23.25
C THR A 486 3.31 11.30 -22.02
N LEU A 487 2.12 11.31 -21.43
CA LEU A 487 1.82 12.10 -20.24
C LEU A 487 2.64 11.62 -19.03
N GLU A 488 2.74 10.30 -18.82
CA GLU A 488 3.57 9.73 -17.76
C GLU A 488 5.07 10.08 -17.98
N TYR A 489 5.56 9.97 -19.22
CA TYR A 489 6.96 10.33 -19.54
C TYR A 489 7.26 11.82 -19.28
N CYS A 490 6.29 12.71 -19.40
CA CYS A 490 6.47 14.11 -18.99
C CYS A 490 6.64 14.27 -17.48
N ILE A 491 5.92 13.47 -16.69
CA ILE A 491 6.08 13.43 -15.22
C ILE A 491 7.44 12.83 -14.85
N ASP A 492 7.86 11.78 -15.57
CA ASP A 492 9.16 11.13 -15.39
C ASP A 492 10.31 12.11 -15.66
N ASP A 493 10.27 12.82 -16.81
CA ASP A 493 11.27 13.82 -17.18
C ASP A 493 11.32 14.97 -16.17
N PHE A 494 10.17 15.47 -15.73
CA PHE A 494 10.11 16.46 -14.66
C PHE A 494 10.77 15.97 -13.37
N SER A 495 10.55 14.72 -13.02
CA SER A 495 11.11 14.09 -11.80
C SER A 495 12.63 13.93 -11.90
N ILE A 496 13.14 13.50 -13.07
CA ILE A 496 14.59 13.46 -13.36
C ILE A 496 15.19 14.85 -13.23
N ALA A 497 14.52 15.88 -13.78
CA ALA A 497 14.97 17.27 -13.64
C ALA A 497 15.15 17.67 -12.18
N GLN A 498 14.19 17.33 -11.28
CA GLN A 498 14.29 17.67 -9.87
C GLN A 498 15.48 16.96 -9.19
N ILE A 499 15.75 15.71 -9.51
CA ILE A 499 16.92 14.97 -9.01
C ILE A 499 18.22 15.57 -9.56
N CYS A 500 18.27 15.95 -10.85
CA CYS A 500 19.43 16.64 -11.44
C CYS A 500 19.68 17.98 -10.74
N LYS A 501 18.65 18.77 -10.47
CA LYS A 501 18.75 20.02 -9.72
C LYS A 501 19.31 19.79 -8.32
N ALA A 502 18.83 18.78 -7.61
CA ALA A 502 19.27 18.40 -6.28
C ALA A 502 20.77 17.99 -6.27
N ALA A 503 21.22 17.32 -7.32
CA ALA A 503 22.61 16.90 -7.51
C ALA A 503 23.52 17.99 -8.11
N GLY A 504 23.00 19.21 -8.39
CA GLY A 504 23.76 20.34 -8.93
C GLY A 504 24.01 20.28 -10.45
N ASP A 505 23.33 19.41 -11.21
CA ASP A 505 23.47 19.26 -12.66
C ASP A 505 22.47 20.18 -13.39
N SER A 506 22.80 21.46 -13.50
CA SER A 506 21.92 22.47 -14.12
C SER A 506 21.66 22.23 -15.60
N SER A 507 22.62 21.68 -16.34
CA SER A 507 22.45 21.37 -17.77
C SER A 507 21.43 20.27 -17.97
N ALA A 508 21.52 19.17 -17.21
CA ALA A 508 20.53 18.10 -17.27
C ALA A 508 19.16 18.57 -16.74
N TYR A 509 19.14 19.42 -15.70
CA TYR A 509 17.89 20.03 -15.24
C TYR A 509 17.14 20.72 -16.38
N SER A 510 17.80 21.62 -17.11
CA SER A 510 17.15 22.34 -18.23
C SER A 510 16.68 21.39 -19.32
N TYR A 511 17.51 20.43 -19.71
CA TYR A 511 17.17 19.44 -20.73
C TYR A 511 15.91 18.63 -20.39
N TYR A 512 15.80 18.15 -19.18
CA TYR A 512 14.63 17.36 -18.75
C TYR A 512 13.41 18.25 -18.49
N MET A 513 13.57 19.51 -18.08
CA MET A 513 12.47 20.45 -17.97
C MET A 513 11.84 20.74 -19.34
N ASP A 514 12.66 20.88 -20.40
CA ASP A 514 12.16 21.05 -21.77
C ASP A 514 11.40 19.79 -22.23
N ARG A 515 11.92 18.58 -21.97
CA ARG A 515 11.24 17.32 -22.30
C ARG A 515 9.93 17.13 -21.52
N ALA A 516 9.86 17.60 -20.28
CA ALA A 516 8.65 17.54 -19.47
C ALA A 516 7.47 18.32 -20.08
N GLN A 517 7.69 19.19 -21.07
CA GLN A 517 6.65 19.91 -21.82
C GLN A 517 6.14 19.13 -23.05
N ASN A 518 6.62 17.95 -23.32
CA ASN A 518 6.26 17.13 -24.48
C ASN A 518 4.76 16.78 -24.56
N PHE A 519 3.99 16.92 -23.47
CA PHE A 519 2.53 16.76 -23.47
C PHE A 519 1.85 17.71 -24.49
N GLU A 520 2.46 18.86 -24.81
CA GLU A 520 1.95 19.79 -25.83
C GLU A 520 1.87 19.15 -27.22
N ASN A 521 2.77 18.19 -27.53
CA ASN A 521 2.81 17.52 -28.84
C ASN A 521 1.61 16.60 -29.10
N ILE A 522 0.89 16.19 -28.07
CA ILE A 522 -0.32 15.36 -28.19
C ILE A 522 -1.60 16.14 -27.84
N PHE A 523 -1.49 17.45 -27.60
CA PHE A 523 -2.66 18.29 -27.36
C PHE A 523 -3.35 18.65 -28.67
N ASP A 524 -4.59 18.19 -28.83
CA ASP A 524 -5.42 18.51 -30.00
C ASP A 524 -6.24 19.79 -29.73
N LYS A 525 -5.97 20.85 -30.49
CA LYS A 525 -6.63 22.16 -30.35
C LYS A 525 -8.12 22.13 -30.73
N GLU A 526 -8.56 21.16 -31.54
CA GLU A 526 -9.95 21.02 -31.97
C GLU A 526 -10.79 20.45 -30.83
N THR A 527 -10.38 19.30 -30.27
CA THR A 527 -11.08 18.63 -29.15
C THR A 527 -10.70 19.25 -27.81
N ARG A 528 -9.58 19.96 -27.71
CA ARG A 528 -8.95 20.50 -26.48
C ARG A 528 -8.67 19.41 -25.45
N LEU A 529 -8.18 18.25 -25.93
CA LEU A 529 -7.82 17.08 -25.15
C LEU A 529 -6.44 16.57 -25.55
N PHE A 530 -5.80 15.81 -24.69
CA PHE A 530 -4.65 15.01 -25.06
C PHE A 530 -5.12 13.83 -25.87
N ARG A 531 -4.84 13.82 -27.16
CA ARG A 531 -5.33 12.84 -28.12
C ARG A 531 -4.20 11.94 -28.63
N PRO A 532 -4.42 10.62 -28.77
CA PRO A 532 -3.41 9.73 -29.32
C PRO A 532 -2.97 10.18 -30.71
N ARG A 533 -1.64 10.21 -30.95
CA ARG A 533 -1.03 10.68 -32.18
C ARG A 533 -0.21 9.56 -32.83
N LYS A 534 -0.28 9.42 -34.15
CA LYS A 534 0.44 8.44 -34.94
C LYS A 534 1.83 8.92 -35.30
N GLN A 535 2.69 8.00 -35.78
CA GLN A 535 4.05 8.30 -36.20
C GLN A 535 4.11 9.35 -37.36
N ASP A 536 3.11 9.36 -38.23
CA ASP A 536 3.02 10.34 -39.33
C ASP A 536 2.57 11.75 -38.88
N GLY A 537 2.33 11.94 -37.60
CA GLY A 537 1.89 13.19 -37.01
C GLY A 537 0.38 13.40 -36.99
N SER A 538 -0.41 12.54 -37.60
CA SER A 538 -1.87 12.62 -37.55
C SER A 538 -2.42 12.14 -36.23
N PHE A 539 -3.54 12.71 -35.76
CA PHE A 539 -4.26 12.19 -34.60
C PHE A 539 -5.03 10.92 -34.93
N LEU A 540 -5.20 10.05 -33.96
CA LEU A 540 -5.98 8.81 -34.08
C LEU A 540 -7.41 9.13 -34.52
N SER A 541 -7.89 8.42 -35.54
CA SER A 541 -9.26 8.51 -36.06
C SER A 541 -9.78 7.10 -36.41
N PRO A 542 -11.03 6.73 -36.06
CA PRO A 542 -12.00 7.54 -35.28
C PRO A 542 -11.54 7.80 -33.84
N PHE A 543 -12.04 8.85 -33.21
CA PHE A 543 -11.75 9.22 -31.84
C PHE A 543 -13.02 9.59 -31.10
N THR A 544 -13.19 9.06 -29.89
CA THR A 544 -14.22 9.47 -28.94
C THR A 544 -13.56 9.85 -27.61
N GLU A 545 -14.09 10.86 -26.94
CA GLU A 545 -13.50 11.40 -25.71
C GLU A 545 -13.46 10.37 -24.55
N THR A 546 -14.38 9.39 -24.58
CA THR A 546 -14.47 8.29 -23.61
C THR A 546 -13.90 6.97 -24.11
N GLY A 547 -13.34 6.95 -25.34
CA GLY A 547 -12.64 5.79 -25.87
C GLY A 547 -11.35 5.53 -25.13
N THR A 548 -11.01 4.26 -24.92
CA THR A 548 -9.83 3.83 -24.18
C THR A 548 -8.61 3.63 -25.08
N ASP A 549 -8.77 3.71 -26.41
CA ASP A 549 -7.68 3.57 -27.37
C ASP A 549 -6.65 4.68 -27.18
N GLY A 550 -5.40 4.30 -26.93
CA GLY A 550 -4.30 5.21 -26.65
C GLY A 550 -4.07 5.56 -25.20
N TYR A 551 -4.88 4.99 -24.30
CA TYR A 551 -4.76 5.20 -22.86
C TYR A 551 -4.69 3.86 -22.12
N ASN A 552 -3.90 3.83 -21.07
CA ASN A 552 -3.87 2.73 -20.14
C ASN A 552 -4.85 3.03 -19.01
N GLU A 553 -5.82 2.13 -18.79
CA GLU A 553 -6.81 2.28 -17.72
C GLU A 553 -7.44 3.68 -17.63
N GLY A 554 -8.05 4.11 -18.72
CA GLY A 554 -8.69 5.41 -18.76
C GLY A 554 -9.01 5.90 -20.17
N ASN A 555 -9.36 7.18 -20.28
CA ASN A 555 -9.73 7.85 -21.51
C ASN A 555 -9.25 9.32 -21.52
N ALA A 556 -9.48 10.03 -22.62
CA ALA A 556 -8.99 11.40 -22.80
C ALA A 556 -9.52 12.39 -21.75
N ILE A 557 -10.75 12.20 -21.25
CA ILE A 557 -11.35 13.09 -20.24
C ILE A 557 -10.69 12.87 -18.89
N GLN A 558 -10.39 11.61 -18.54
CA GLN A 558 -9.76 11.24 -17.28
C GLN A 558 -8.29 11.64 -17.26
N TYR A 559 -7.55 11.42 -18.35
CA TYR A 559 -6.14 11.79 -18.46
C TYR A 559 -5.89 13.29 -18.72
N PHE A 560 -6.93 14.10 -18.97
CA PHE A 560 -6.78 15.55 -19.16
C PHE A 560 -6.08 16.25 -17.99
N TRP A 561 -6.19 15.70 -16.78
CA TRP A 561 -5.65 16.24 -15.53
C TRP A 561 -4.25 15.74 -15.19
N SER A 562 -3.65 14.86 -16.04
CA SER A 562 -2.41 14.14 -15.75
C SER A 562 -1.14 14.91 -16.18
N VAL A 563 -1.11 16.23 -15.95
CA VAL A 563 0.06 17.10 -16.11
C VAL A 563 0.27 17.92 -14.83
N PRO A 564 0.48 17.26 -13.67
CA PRO A 564 0.48 17.94 -12.38
C PRO A 564 1.63 18.95 -12.22
N HIS A 565 2.73 18.81 -12.96
CA HIS A 565 3.88 19.69 -12.91
C HIS A 565 3.65 21.02 -13.65
N ASN A 566 2.71 21.09 -14.61
CA ASN A 566 2.45 22.31 -15.37
C ASN A 566 0.95 22.50 -15.70
N MET A 567 0.12 22.61 -14.68
CA MET A 567 -1.33 22.76 -14.85
C MET A 567 -1.71 24.12 -15.49
N ASP A 568 -0.93 25.18 -15.29
CA ASP A 568 -1.18 26.47 -15.96
C ASP A 568 -1.05 26.38 -17.47
N ALA A 569 -0.09 25.60 -18.00
CA ALA A 569 0.00 25.35 -19.43
C ALA A 569 -1.23 24.60 -19.95
N VAL A 570 -1.70 23.56 -19.24
CA VAL A 570 -2.93 22.83 -19.61
C VAL A 570 -4.13 23.77 -19.66
N ILE A 571 -4.29 24.63 -18.65
CA ILE A 571 -5.36 25.64 -18.60
C ILE A 571 -5.28 26.60 -19.78
N SER A 572 -4.08 27.05 -20.13
CA SER A 572 -3.83 27.97 -21.25
C SER A 572 -4.13 27.32 -22.61
N LEU A 573 -3.63 26.11 -22.85
CA LEU A 573 -3.85 25.31 -24.07
C LEU A 573 -5.35 25.05 -24.30
N ALA A 574 -6.08 24.72 -23.22
CA ALA A 574 -7.51 24.41 -23.29
C ALA A 574 -8.40 25.65 -23.51
N GLY A 575 -7.86 26.88 -23.48
CA GLY A 575 -8.62 28.11 -23.73
C GLY A 575 -8.98 28.89 -22.48
N GLY A 576 -8.30 28.62 -21.37
CA GLY A 576 -8.32 29.43 -20.17
C GLY A 576 -9.23 28.90 -19.05
N ARG A 577 -9.13 29.58 -17.89
CA ARG A 577 -9.72 29.12 -16.62
C ARG A 577 -11.22 28.84 -16.68
N LYS A 578 -12.00 29.64 -17.41
CA LYS A 578 -13.47 29.43 -17.47
C LYS A 578 -13.83 28.13 -18.18
N PHE A 579 -13.18 27.84 -19.29
CA PHE A 579 -13.42 26.60 -20.03
C PHE A 579 -13.02 25.36 -19.22
N VAL A 580 -11.86 25.42 -18.54
CA VAL A 580 -11.37 24.32 -17.71
C VAL A 580 -12.24 24.14 -16.46
N GLU A 581 -12.78 25.23 -15.88
CA GLU A 581 -13.74 25.16 -14.78
C GLU A 581 -15.01 24.41 -15.19
N ASP A 582 -15.59 24.78 -16.36
CA ASP A 582 -16.81 24.12 -16.86
C ASP A 582 -16.57 22.61 -17.15
N ARG A 583 -15.41 22.29 -17.73
CA ARG A 583 -15.00 20.88 -17.96
C ARG A 583 -14.82 20.14 -16.65
N LEU A 584 -14.18 20.73 -15.65
CA LEU A 584 -13.99 20.12 -14.34
C LEU A 584 -15.31 19.94 -13.59
N ASP A 585 -16.22 20.92 -13.69
CA ASP A 585 -17.56 20.82 -13.10
C ASP A 585 -18.36 19.65 -13.71
N ALA A 586 -18.27 19.46 -15.03
CA ALA A 586 -18.88 18.33 -15.72
C ALA A 586 -18.25 17.00 -15.30
N PHE A 587 -16.91 16.92 -15.30
CA PHE A 587 -16.15 15.74 -14.90
C PHE A 587 -16.45 15.32 -13.44
N THR A 588 -16.50 16.27 -12.51
CA THR A 588 -16.71 16.00 -11.08
C THR A 588 -18.18 15.98 -10.66
N SER A 589 -19.11 16.10 -11.62
CA SER A 589 -20.57 16.03 -11.36
C SER A 589 -20.97 14.66 -10.81
N LYS A 590 -20.20 13.60 -11.14
CA LYS A 590 -20.35 12.24 -10.63
C LYS A 590 -18.98 11.68 -10.24
N ILE A 591 -18.93 10.93 -9.14
CA ILE A 591 -17.76 10.14 -8.72
C ILE A 591 -18.05 8.69 -9.03
N ASN A 592 -17.20 8.06 -9.84
CA ASN A 592 -17.25 6.62 -10.13
C ASN A 592 -16.34 5.86 -9.15
N ARG A 593 -16.82 4.72 -8.68
CA ARG A 593 -16.11 3.74 -7.87
C ARG A 593 -15.91 2.46 -8.70
N GLY A 594 -14.96 1.62 -8.29
CA GLY A 594 -14.66 0.39 -9.02
C GLY A 594 -14.13 0.66 -10.44
N TRP A 595 -14.25 -0.30 -11.34
CA TRP A 595 -13.69 -0.23 -12.69
C TRP A 595 -14.55 0.64 -13.64
N ALA A 596 -14.02 1.77 -14.14
CA ALA A 596 -14.76 2.74 -14.94
C ALA A 596 -13.90 3.49 -16.00
N PRO A 597 -13.10 2.80 -16.82
CA PRO A 597 -12.16 3.46 -17.76
C PRO A 597 -12.85 4.17 -18.92
N ASP A 598 -14.08 3.82 -19.27
CA ASP A 598 -14.87 4.33 -20.39
C ASP A 598 -15.88 5.43 -20.00
N GLN A 599 -15.86 5.86 -18.72
CA GLN A 599 -16.81 6.83 -18.22
C GLN A 599 -16.26 8.26 -18.32
N PRO A 600 -17.11 9.29 -18.59
CA PRO A 600 -16.68 10.69 -18.71
C PRO A 600 -16.58 11.41 -17.37
N TYR A 601 -16.59 10.70 -16.25
CA TYR A 601 -16.67 11.27 -14.92
C TYR A 601 -15.45 10.97 -14.08
N TYR A 602 -15.34 11.63 -12.94
CA TYR A 602 -14.27 11.44 -11.98
C TYR A 602 -14.23 10.00 -11.50
N TRP A 603 -13.22 9.26 -11.96
CA TRP A 603 -13.00 7.89 -11.57
C TRP A 603 -12.06 7.84 -10.34
N LEU A 604 -12.69 7.90 -9.14
CA LEU A 604 -11.97 7.86 -7.87
C LEU A 604 -11.28 6.49 -7.63
N GLY A 605 -11.76 5.45 -8.28
CA GLY A 605 -11.22 4.09 -8.15
C GLY A 605 -9.91 3.86 -8.89
N ASN A 606 -9.30 4.89 -9.54
CA ASN A 606 -8.03 4.74 -10.26
C ASN A 606 -7.10 5.95 -10.12
N GLU A 607 -5.82 5.71 -10.05
CA GLU A 607 -4.74 6.63 -9.68
C GLU A 607 -4.62 7.88 -10.57
N PRO A 608 -4.75 7.82 -11.90
CA PRO A 608 -4.64 9.00 -12.76
C PRO A 608 -5.58 10.14 -12.38
N CYS A 609 -6.70 9.80 -11.72
CA CYS A 609 -7.71 10.78 -11.32
C CYS A 609 -7.51 11.36 -9.92
N PHE A 610 -6.63 10.83 -9.07
CA PHE A 610 -6.48 11.24 -7.65
C PHE A 610 -6.30 12.75 -7.48
N GLY A 611 -5.44 13.36 -8.29
CA GLY A 611 -5.14 14.80 -8.24
C GLY A 611 -6.28 15.71 -8.71
N SER A 612 -7.27 15.18 -9.42
CA SER A 612 -8.30 15.99 -10.10
C SER A 612 -9.13 16.84 -9.15
N ALA A 613 -9.38 16.36 -7.91
CA ALA A 613 -10.14 17.09 -6.92
C ALA A 613 -9.49 18.42 -6.48
N PHE A 614 -8.19 18.56 -6.70
CA PHE A 614 -7.41 19.71 -6.25
C PHE A 614 -7.16 20.74 -7.36
N VAL A 615 -7.57 20.46 -8.60
CA VAL A 615 -7.35 21.33 -9.77
C VAL A 615 -8.09 22.69 -9.65
N TYR A 616 -9.21 22.75 -8.92
CA TYR A 616 -9.88 24.03 -8.68
C TYR A 616 -9.00 25.08 -7.97
N ASN A 617 -7.95 24.66 -7.26
CA ASN A 617 -6.98 25.57 -6.65
C ASN A 617 -6.22 26.38 -7.71
N TYR A 618 -5.87 25.78 -8.87
CA TYR A 618 -5.26 26.48 -10.01
C TYR A 618 -6.24 27.41 -10.70
N LEU A 619 -7.54 27.15 -10.61
CA LEU A 619 -8.59 27.98 -11.21
C LEU A 619 -9.02 29.16 -10.33
N GLY A 620 -8.42 29.31 -9.13
CA GLY A 620 -8.80 30.32 -8.15
C GLY A 620 -10.19 30.07 -7.53
N LYS A 621 -10.58 28.79 -7.42
CA LYS A 621 -11.86 28.35 -6.85
C LYS A 621 -11.64 27.32 -5.72
N PRO A 622 -10.80 27.60 -4.71
CA PRO A 622 -10.41 26.62 -3.70
C PRO A 622 -11.61 26.03 -2.93
N TRP A 623 -12.68 26.80 -2.76
CA TRP A 623 -13.88 26.29 -2.10
C TRP A 623 -14.56 25.11 -2.85
N LYS A 624 -14.38 25.01 -4.19
CA LYS A 624 -14.87 23.85 -4.95
C LYS A 624 -14.01 22.61 -4.67
N SER A 625 -12.67 22.75 -4.58
CA SER A 625 -11.79 21.66 -4.11
C SER A 625 -12.17 21.20 -2.70
N GLN A 626 -12.37 22.13 -1.76
CA GLN A 626 -12.73 21.82 -0.38
C GLN A 626 -14.02 20.99 -0.29
N LEU A 627 -15.06 21.38 -1.04
CA LEU A 627 -16.32 20.64 -1.10
C LEU A 627 -16.15 19.27 -1.75
N LEU A 628 -15.39 19.19 -2.86
CA LEU A 628 -15.19 17.96 -3.60
C LEU A 628 -14.37 16.95 -2.77
N VAL A 629 -13.33 17.39 -2.06
CA VAL A 629 -12.55 16.55 -1.16
C VAL A 629 -13.43 15.96 -0.03
N ARG A 630 -14.41 16.68 0.49
CA ARG A 630 -15.38 16.10 1.43
C ARG A 630 -16.21 14.99 0.79
N LYS A 631 -16.61 15.13 -0.49
CA LYS A 631 -17.29 14.06 -1.22
C LYS A 631 -16.35 12.86 -1.48
N VAL A 632 -15.09 13.11 -1.78
CA VAL A 632 -14.08 12.04 -1.90
C VAL A 632 -13.96 11.28 -0.57
N LEU A 633 -13.77 11.97 0.54
CA LEU A 633 -13.68 11.37 1.87
C LEU A 633 -14.93 10.53 2.22
N SER A 634 -16.13 10.98 1.84
CA SER A 634 -17.38 10.25 2.07
C SER A 634 -17.53 8.99 1.21
N SER A 635 -16.65 8.76 0.24
CA SER A 635 -16.59 7.51 -0.54
C SER A 635 -15.87 6.38 0.19
N PHE A 636 -15.20 6.70 1.31
CA PHE A 636 -14.53 5.74 2.19
C PHE A 636 -15.36 5.52 3.46
N ASN A 637 -15.26 4.32 4.05
CA ASN A 637 -15.90 4.00 5.32
C ASN A 637 -15.19 2.85 6.04
N ASP A 638 -15.64 2.52 7.26
CA ASP A 638 -15.02 1.52 8.13
C ASP A 638 -15.53 0.08 7.93
N THR A 639 -16.18 -0.20 6.80
CA THR A 639 -16.66 -1.54 6.44
C THR A 639 -15.66 -2.28 5.52
N PRO A 640 -15.79 -3.59 5.32
CA PRO A 640 -14.98 -4.32 4.35
C PRO A 640 -15.02 -3.76 2.92
N ASP A 641 -16.15 -3.16 2.50
CA ASP A 641 -16.32 -2.47 1.22
C ASP A 641 -15.89 -0.99 1.27
N GLY A 642 -15.11 -0.61 2.27
CA GLY A 642 -14.80 0.78 2.60
C GLY A 642 -13.86 1.51 1.65
N LEU A 643 -13.28 0.86 0.65
CA LEU A 643 -12.42 1.50 -0.35
C LEU A 643 -13.16 1.63 -1.70
N PRO A 644 -12.97 2.75 -2.43
CA PRO A 644 -13.66 3.00 -3.70
C PRO A 644 -13.01 2.33 -4.93
N GLY A 645 -11.85 1.72 -4.81
CA GLY A 645 -11.08 1.02 -5.84
C GLY A 645 -10.00 0.16 -5.21
N ASP A 646 -9.12 -0.40 -6.03
CA ASP A 646 -7.94 -1.13 -5.60
C ASP A 646 -7.10 -0.24 -4.66
N ASP A 647 -6.57 -0.81 -3.57
CA ASP A 647 -5.76 -0.03 -2.62
C ASP A 647 -4.33 0.22 -3.13
N ASP A 648 -3.88 -0.62 -4.05
CA ASP A 648 -2.61 -0.59 -4.77
C ASP A 648 -1.42 -0.22 -3.88
N ALA A 649 -1.09 -1.16 -2.99
CA ALA A 649 0.00 -1.01 -2.02
C ALA A 649 -0.15 0.26 -1.14
N GLY A 650 -1.39 0.66 -0.85
CA GLY A 650 -1.71 1.81 -0.01
C GLY A 650 -1.88 3.14 -0.75
N ALA A 651 -1.86 3.17 -2.10
CA ALA A 651 -2.01 4.41 -2.87
C ALA A 651 -3.37 5.07 -2.63
N MET A 652 -4.46 4.30 -2.71
CA MET A 652 -5.81 4.73 -2.40
C MET A 652 -5.96 5.17 -0.93
N SER A 653 -5.39 4.39 -0.02
CA SER A 653 -5.38 4.71 1.42
C SER A 653 -4.64 6.01 1.71
N ALA A 654 -3.49 6.27 1.06
CA ALA A 654 -2.75 7.52 1.23
C ALA A 654 -3.52 8.74 0.69
N LEU A 655 -4.31 8.59 -0.37
CA LEU A 655 -5.23 9.63 -0.83
C LEU A 655 -6.22 10.02 0.28
N TYR A 656 -6.79 9.03 0.99
CA TYR A 656 -7.67 9.29 2.13
C TYR A 656 -6.94 10.05 3.25
N VAL A 657 -5.75 9.56 3.65
CA VAL A 657 -4.96 10.19 4.73
C VAL A 657 -4.68 11.66 4.42
N PHE A 658 -4.12 11.96 3.24
CA PHE A 658 -3.82 13.34 2.86
C PHE A 658 -5.06 14.21 2.74
N SER A 659 -6.13 13.69 2.17
CA SER A 659 -7.41 14.39 2.08
C SER A 659 -7.99 14.71 3.47
N ALA A 660 -7.88 13.76 4.42
CA ALA A 660 -8.39 13.90 5.78
C ALA A 660 -7.60 14.89 6.64
N ILE A 661 -6.28 15.00 6.43
CA ILE A 661 -5.46 16.00 7.15
C ILE A 661 -5.49 17.38 6.49
N GLY A 662 -6.13 17.52 5.31
CA GLY A 662 -6.26 18.77 4.58
C GLY A 662 -5.02 19.23 3.82
N LEU A 663 -4.06 18.33 3.59
CA LEU A 663 -2.81 18.56 2.85
C LEU A 663 -2.64 17.45 1.80
N TYR A 664 -2.50 17.82 0.52
CA TYR A 664 -2.34 16.84 -0.55
C TYR A 664 -1.12 17.12 -1.43
N PRO A 665 -0.23 16.14 -1.69
CA PRO A 665 0.99 16.32 -2.48
C PRO A 665 0.68 16.25 -3.99
N CYS A 666 0.16 17.32 -4.58
CA CYS A 666 -0.35 17.29 -5.95
C CYS A 666 0.71 17.28 -7.06
N ILE A 667 1.99 17.49 -6.76
CA ILE A 667 3.07 17.58 -7.75
C ILE A 667 4.17 16.59 -7.41
N PRO A 668 4.25 15.43 -8.10
CA PRO A 668 5.34 14.47 -7.91
C PRO A 668 6.71 15.13 -8.12
N GLY A 669 7.69 14.80 -7.27
CA GLY A 669 9.04 15.37 -7.33
C GLY A 669 9.21 16.73 -6.64
N ILE A 670 8.13 17.36 -6.16
CA ILE A 670 8.18 18.61 -5.41
C ILE A 670 7.65 18.38 -3.98
N GLY A 671 8.46 18.74 -2.99
CA GLY A 671 8.03 18.72 -1.58
C GLY A 671 7.09 19.88 -1.27
N GLY A 672 5.84 19.56 -0.97
CA GLY A 672 4.82 20.53 -0.59
C GLY A 672 3.41 19.99 -0.78
N PHE A 673 2.43 20.77 -0.34
CA PHE A 673 1.05 20.34 -0.29
C PHE A 673 0.10 21.43 -0.77
N THR A 674 -0.87 21.03 -1.57
CA THR A 674 -2.06 21.85 -1.77
C THR A 674 -2.98 21.70 -0.56
N VAL A 675 -3.64 22.83 -0.19
CA VAL A 675 -4.37 22.95 1.08
C VAL A 675 -5.87 22.85 0.85
N THR A 676 -6.50 22.00 1.65
CA THR A 676 -7.97 21.86 1.76
C THR A 676 -8.39 21.82 3.23
N GLY A 677 -9.67 21.71 3.51
CA GLY A 677 -10.16 21.69 4.90
C GLY A 677 -9.91 20.35 5.59
N PRO A 678 -9.22 20.30 6.75
CA PRO A 678 -9.05 19.07 7.51
C PRO A 678 -10.38 18.46 7.96
N LEU A 679 -10.42 17.13 8.10
CA LEU A 679 -11.57 16.38 8.60
C LEU A 679 -11.62 16.37 10.14
N PHE A 680 -10.46 16.35 10.78
CA PHE A 680 -10.29 16.21 12.23
C PHE A 680 -10.05 17.55 12.92
N ASP A 681 -10.45 17.67 14.19
CA ASP A 681 -10.21 18.86 14.99
C ASP A 681 -8.72 19.13 15.22
N ARG A 682 -7.94 18.04 15.34
CA ARG A 682 -6.51 18.10 15.52
C ARG A 682 -5.81 16.91 14.86
N VAL A 683 -4.68 17.20 14.20
CA VAL A 683 -3.73 16.19 13.68
C VAL A 683 -2.33 16.52 14.22
N GLN A 684 -1.59 15.51 14.64
CA GLN A 684 -0.18 15.66 15.00
C GLN A 684 0.65 14.72 14.12
N ILE A 685 1.72 15.25 13.52
CA ILE A 685 2.62 14.51 12.63
C ILE A 685 4.04 14.66 13.16
N LYS A 686 4.67 13.54 13.53
CA LYS A 686 6.11 13.50 13.85
C LYS A 686 6.88 13.57 12.54
N THR A 687 7.60 14.67 12.29
CA THR A 687 8.40 14.82 11.07
C THR A 687 9.72 14.03 11.19
N GLY A 688 10.34 13.71 10.05
CA GLY A 688 11.64 13.01 9.99
C GLY A 688 12.79 13.72 10.72
N LYS A 689 12.62 15.00 11.07
CA LYS A 689 13.56 15.77 11.89
C LYS A 689 13.31 15.69 13.40
N GLY A 690 12.43 14.79 13.85
CA GLY A 690 12.06 14.65 15.26
C GLY A 690 11.27 15.83 15.81
N LYS A 691 10.64 16.63 14.95
CA LYS A 691 9.76 17.74 15.31
C LYS A 691 8.29 17.32 15.15
N VAL A 692 7.37 18.13 15.64
CA VAL A 692 5.94 17.87 15.52
C VAL A 692 5.28 18.99 14.75
N LEU A 693 4.62 18.63 13.65
CA LEU A 693 3.66 19.50 12.97
C LEU A 693 2.28 19.23 13.57
N VAL A 694 1.63 20.28 14.07
CA VAL A 694 0.27 20.23 14.60
C VAL A 694 -0.65 20.96 13.63
N ILE A 695 -1.69 20.30 13.18
CA ILE A 695 -2.79 20.90 12.42
C ILE A 695 -3.98 21.00 13.36
N THR A 696 -4.55 22.19 13.51
CA THR A 696 -5.80 22.41 14.27
C THR A 696 -6.87 22.96 13.36
N ALA A 697 -8.10 22.56 13.59
CA ALA A 697 -9.23 23.03 12.80
C ALA A 697 -10.41 23.40 13.71
N GLN A 698 -10.52 24.68 14.05
CA GLN A 698 -11.68 25.20 14.79
C GLN A 698 -12.95 25.04 13.96
N ASN A 699 -14.00 24.54 14.61
CA ASN A 699 -15.29 24.25 13.96
C ASN A 699 -15.16 23.23 12.81
N ALA A 700 -14.15 22.40 12.80
CA ALA A 700 -13.98 21.36 11.79
C ALA A 700 -15.10 20.47 11.98
N PRO A 701 -15.96 19.97 12.16
CA PRO A 701 -16.57 18.72 11.86
C PRO A 701 -17.22 18.71 10.49
N THR A 702 -17.69 17.55 10.16
CA THR A 702 -18.25 17.08 8.88
C THR A 702 -19.14 18.09 8.13
N VAL A 703 -19.76 19.05 8.84
CA VAL A 703 -20.68 20.05 8.28
C VAL A 703 -20.02 21.35 7.83
N ASN A 704 -18.74 21.57 8.12
CA ASN A 704 -18.03 22.80 7.82
C ASN A 704 -16.84 22.57 6.86
N PRO A 705 -17.08 22.35 5.57
CA PRO A 705 -16.03 21.98 4.63
C PRO A 705 -15.13 23.15 4.21
N TYR A 706 -15.54 24.40 4.45
CA TYR A 706 -14.91 25.56 3.86
C TYR A 706 -13.95 26.26 4.80
N ILE A 707 -12.74 26.51 4.31
CA ILE A 707 -11.73 27.30 4.99
C ILE A 707 -12.19 28.76 5.03
N GLN A 708 -12.15 29.37 6.21
CA GLN A 708 -12.37 30.81 6.43
C GLN A 708 -11.04 31.54 6.60
N SER A 709 -10.06 30.91 7.27
CA SER A 709 -8.71 31.42 7.37
C SER A 709 -7.74 30.28 7.71
N VAL A 710 -6.46 30.46 7.35
CA VAL A 710 -5.35 29.57 7.71
C VAL A 710 -4.20 30.37 8.26
N ARG A 711 -3.57 29.90 9.33
CA ARG A 711 -2.35 30.49 9.88
C ARG A 711 -1.30 29.43 10.13
N PHE A 712 -0.07 29.73 9.78
CA PHE A 712 1.08 28.92 10.17
C PHE A 712 1.95 29.70 11.16
N ASN A 713 2.11 29.17 12.38
CA ASN A 713 2.81 29.82 13.47
C ASN A 713 2.34 31.27 13.67
N LYS A 714 1.03 31.48 13.71
CA LYS A 714 0.32 32.77 13.85
C LYS A 714 0.47 33.74 12.66
N LYS A 715 1.11 33.36 11.55
CA LYS A 715 1.18 34.15 10.31
C LYS A 715 0.10 33.67 9.35
N ASP A 716 -0.60 34.61 8.73
CA ASP A 716 -1.63 34.26 7.76
C ASP A 716 -1.07 33.56 6.53
N VAL A 717 -1.74 32.49 6.11
CA VAL A 717 -1.48 31.73 4.89
C VAL A 717 -2.61 31.99 3.92
N THR A 718 -2.32 32.72 2.85
CA THR A 718 -3.28 33.08 1.80
C THR A 718 -3.12 32.28 0.52
N SER A 719 -2.10 31.40 0.46
CA SER A 719 -1.85 30.49 -0.65
C SER A 719 -2.57 29.16 -0.41
N THR A 720 -2.99 28.54 -1.49
CA THR A 720 -3.47 27.14 -1.51
C THR A 720 -2.34 26.12 -1.60
N TRP A 721 -1.08 26.59 -1.52
CA TRP A 721 0.12 25.74 -1.54
C TRP A 721 1.06 26.09 -0.40
N ILE A 722 1.56 25.07 0.30
CA ILE A 722 2.59 25.23 1.35
C ILE A 722 3.77 24.31 1.01
N PRO A 723 4.97 24.86 0.74
CA PRO A 723 6.18 24.05 0.52
C PRO A 723 6.58 23.25 1.76
N TRP A 724 7.05 22.01 1.56
CA TRP A 724 7.44 21.12 2.64
C TRP A 724 8.53 21.70 3.56
N HIS A 725 9.51 22.41 2.99
CA HIS A 725 10.59 23.02 3.78
C HIS A 725 10.11 24.03 4.84
N GLN A 726 8.88 24.54 4.73
CA GLN A 726 8.27 25.39 5.77
C GLN A 726 7.69 24.55 6.91
N LEU A 727 7.24 23.33 6.63
CA LEU A 727 6.56 22.45 7.58
C LEU A 727 7.48 21.41 8.23
N GLU A 728 8.58 21.03 7.58
CA GLU A 728 9.46 19.93 8.01
C GLU A 728 10.08 20.13 9.40
N ASN A 729 10.19 21.36 9.85
CA ASN A 729 10.70 21.70 11.18
C ASN A 729 9.60 21.77 12.25
N GLY A 730 8.38 21.29 11.92
CA GLY A 730 7.23 21.35 12.80
C GLY A 730 6.62 22.75 12.90
N GLY A 731 5.66 22.89 13.78
CA GLY A 731 4.92 24.15 13.99
C GLY A 731 3.43 23.89 14.11
N VAL A 732 2.65 24.96 14.11
CA VAL A 732 1.20 24.90 14.24
C VAL A 732 0.55 25.51 13.01
N LEU A 733 -0.25 24.70 12.31
CA LEU A 733 -1.08 25.11 11.17
C LEU A 733 -2.54 25.18 11.63
N ASP A 734 -3.04 26.38 11.84
CA ASP A 734 -4.36 26.62 12.39
C ASP A 734 -5.36 26.95 11.28
N PHE A 735 -6.45 26.20 11.22
CA PHE A 735 -7.59 26.43 10.34
C PHE A 735 -8.79 26.95 11.12
N VAL A 736 -9.49 27.90 10.53
CA VAL A 736 -10.86 28.26 10.93
C VAL A 736 -11.79 27.78 9.82
N MET A 737 -12.73 26.93 10.17
CA MET A 737 -13.64 26.29 9.23
C MET A 737 -15.05 26.89 9.34
N GLY A 738 -15.82 26.85 8.24
CA GLY A 738 -17.19 27.34 8.18
C GLY A 738 -18.07 26.55 7.21
N ASN A 739 -19.39 26.78 7.30
CA ASN A 739 -20.40 26.13 6.47
C ASN A 739 -20.72 26.87 5.16
N MET A 740 -20.17 28.07 4.99
CA MET A 740 -20.33 28.87 3.77
C MET A 740 -18.97 29.06 3.08
N PRO A 741 -18.91 29.02 1.75
CA PRO A 741 -17.65 29.19 1.02
C PRO A 741 -17.10 30.62 1.20
N ASP A 742 -15.87 30.73 1.69
CA ASP A 742 -15.12 31.97 1.54
C ASP A 742 -14.58 32.05 0.10
N ARG A 743 -14.95 33.12 -0.61
CA ARG A 743 -14.56 33.34 -2.01
C ARG A 743 -13.35 34.28 -2.14
N HIS A 744 -12.72 34.63 -1.01
CA HIS A 744 -11.55 35.50 -0.96
C HIS A 744 -10.27 34.73 -0.58
N TRP A 745 -10.38 33.76 0.34
CA TRP A 745 -9.23 32.97 0.73
C TRP A 745 -8.71 32.10 -0.44
N GLY A 746 -7.40 32.14 -0.68
CA GLY A 746 -6.74 31.32 -1.69
C GLY A 746 -7.02 31.70 -3.15
N THR A 747 -7.52 32.92 -3.42
CA THR A 747 -7.92 33.38 -4.76
C THR A 747 -6.97 34.42 -5.35
N GLY A 748 -5.95 34.85 -4.61
CA GLY A 748 -4.95 35.80 -5.09
C GLY A 748 -4.17 35.29 -6.30
N SER A 749 -3.55 36.17 -7.07
CA SER A 749 -2.81 35.81 -8.30
C SER A 749 -1.69 34.80 -8.07
N ASN A 750 -1.09 34.78 -6.89
CA ASN A 750 0.01 33.87 -6.50
C ASN A 750 -0.45 32.81 -5.48
N ALA A 751 -1.74 32.58 -5.34
CA ALA A 751 -2.26 31.65 -4.36
C ALA A 751 -2.29 30.19 -4.83
N ALA A 752 -2.28 29.94 -6.13
CA ALA A 752 -2.32 28.60 -6.72
C ALA A 752 -1.06 27.79 -6.40
N PRO A 753 -1.13 26.44 -6.46
CA PRO A 753 0.07 25.62 -6.48
C PRO A 753 0.98 26.00 -7.66
N PRO A 754 2.30 25.76 -7.56
CA PRO A 754 3.24 26.13 -8.62
C PRO A 754 3.02 25.33 -9.92
N SER A 755 3.33 25.97 -11.05
CA SER A 755 3.48 25.32 -12.36
C SER A 755 4.90 25.58 -12.87
N PHE A 756 5.46 24.59 -13.56
CA PHE A 756 6.87 24.58 -13.98
C PHE A 756 6.96 24.50 -15.51
N TYR A 757 7.67 25.45 -16.11
CA TYR A 757 7.86 25.58 -17.54
C TYR A 757 9.25 25.17 -17.98
#